data_ba820c6e673408169edaa6af93dabe7b
#
_entry.id   ba820c6e673408169edaa6af93dabe7b
#
_cell.length_a   1.000
_cell.length_b   1.000
_cell.length_c   1.000
_cell.angle_alpha   90.00
_cell.angle_beta   90.00
_cell.angle_gamma   90.00
#
_symmetry.space_group_name_H-M   'P 1'
#
loop_
_entity.id
_entity.type
_entity.pdbx_description
1 polymer ?
#
loop_
_entity_poly.entity_id
_entity_poly.type
_entity_poly.pdbx_seq_one_letter_code
_entity_poly.pdbx_strand_id
1 'polypeptide(L)'
;MTIFRFRSRWCLKYLTLSCATSLSALAASQPLPATRPNLLVILADDMGWNDLSLHGSKTPTPHIDRLASSGVAFNNLVVNSVCSPTRASFYTGCDAIRSGYGGEVGDRMNPNLRTIAQTFKAAGYQTGVFGKWHNGKPNAKDPWSVTPSKAGFDSFVGFYGGGTDFFTQMLKGKTPRNWYVNDPPSNEQPGYTTDLISGAAIKFIEENAGKPFFCMVAQAAPHEPFQATDALLRRVPGNIRGDIVLTERMVKEKTAEFARSGRMDEKIWEYGGFTEAERQVVYSAMMIGLDDSVGVMLATLNKTGQDQNTIVLMFSDNGAMRFIREGNLPLRAWKHSMYEGAIHVPGFLTFSQGGVAAGTSYEPMIRGMDLYPTLASLAGVPVADAMALDGVDHLPAILGKAKPPELEWNGIFVYHGGYRDNQWKLIAKAGSSELYDLKKDASESDDVSARFPEITQRLRAKHDAWLEKHGANVNYTRPAAKIPHEARPDGQVLDVRWAAPVTPAKAKLSIPLGVPALIKAKQLTAENQVCTPGDCLVYDMKIESMQPGQTAYISPLRGEPIFGGSKGTGIDARGVKVFSTATLPGERNEWKRYVLGLGNSAATNLSDLRLVIESKVKGDVCVLIDNVQILKPDGQVIPVWNGGKAPPGEAGLVSSVVELKRDSR
;
A
#
# COMPACT_ATOMS: atom_id res chain seq x y z
N MET A 1 -18.85 62.83 -71.86
CA MET A 1 -18.38 64.21 -71.87
C MET A 1 -17.28 64.33 -70.84
N THR A 2 -16.12 64.44 -71.29
CA THR A 2 -14.91 65.21 -71.22
C THR A 2 -13.97 64.62 -70.21
N ILE A 3 -13.01 63.81 -70.64
CA ILE A 3 -11.62 64.02 -71.05
C ILE A 3 -10.88 65.09 -70.16
N PHE A 4 -9.86 64.70 -69.45
CA PHE A 4 -8.54 65.19 -69.69
C PHE A 4 -7.44 64.36 -68.98
N ARG A 5 -6.41 64.02 -69.77
CA ARG A 5 -5.14 63.46 -69.48
C ARG A 5 -4.22 64.48 -68.76
N PHE A 6 -3.22 64.08 -67.96
CA PHE A 6 -1.78 64.30 -68.24
C PHE A 6 -0.90 63.78 -67.14
N ARG A 7 0.02 62.87 -67.50
CA ARG A 7 1.46 62.81 -67.41
C ARG A 7 2.12 62.90 -66.03
N SER A 8 2.69 61.79 -65.61
CA SER A 8 4.14 61.46 -65.47
C SER A 8 5.00 62.45 -64.71
N ARG A 9 5.69 61.93 -63.62
CA ARG A 9 7.14 61.90 -63.48
C ARG A 9 7.53 61.24 -62.18
N TRP A 10 8.30 60.18 -62.28
CA TRP A 10 9.44 59.74 -61.52
C TRP A 10 9.71 60.41 -60.18
N CYS A 11 9.66 59.63 -59.06
CA CYS A 11 10.72 59.67 -58.02
C CYS A 11 10.82 58.30 -57.31
N LEU A 12 11.90 57.68 -57.63
CA LEU A 12 12.54 56.58 -56.89
C LEU A 12 12.82 57.04 -55.48
N LYS A 13 12.40 56.36 -54.44
CA LYS A 13 13.22 56.16 -53.23
C LYS A 13 12.55 55.29 -52.17
N TYR A 14 13.31 54.29 -51.82
CA TYR A 14 13.33 53.55 -50.55
C TYR A 14 12.13 52.65 -50.22
N LEU A 15 12.16 51.41 -50.73
CA LEU A 15 11.67 50.23 -50.07
C LEU A 15 12.60 49.97 -48.85
N THR A 16 12.18 50.37 -47.68
CA THR A 16 12.74 49.81 -46.42
C THR A 16 12.00 48.51 -46.15
N LEU A 17 12.69 47.41 -46.46
CA LEU A 17 12.33 46.07 -46.05
C LEU A 17 12.46 45.98 -44.51
N SER A 18 11.35 46.13 -43.79
CA SER A 18 11.31 45.88 -42.34
C SER A 18 11.36 44.36 -42.12
N CYS A 19 12.56 43.82 -42.01
CA CYS A 19 12.78 42.46 -41.59
C CYS A 19 12.46 42.40 -40.10
N ALA A 20 11.23 42.02 -39.77
CA ALA A 20 10.87 41.65 -38.39
C ALA A 20 11.63 40.38 -38.07
N THR A 21 12.81 40.50 -37.51
CA THR A 21 13.53 39.41 -36.83
C THR A 21 12.72 39.06 -35.59
N SER A 22 11.94 38.00 -35.71
CA SER A 22 11.39 37.27 -34.54
C SER A 22 12.58 36.76 -33.76
N LEU A 23 13.06 37.50 -32.77
CA LEU A 23 13.89 36.95 -31.71
C LEU A 23 13.04 35.93 -30.95
N SER A 24 13.09 34.67 -31.38
CA SER A 24 12.79 33.56 -30.50
C SER A 24 13.80 33.66 -29.36
N ALA A 25 13.36 34.16 -28.23
CA ALA A 25 14.12 34.07 -27.00
C ALA A 25 14.34 32.57 -26.73
N LEU A 26 15.50 32.05 -27.16
CA LEU A 26 16.03 30.83 -26.55
C LEU A 26 16.16 31.19 -25.07
N ALA A 27 15.25 30.62 -24.27
CA ALA A 27 15.43 30.56 -22.82
C ALA A 27 16.77 29.83 -22.61
N ALA A 28 17.82 30.59 -22.39
CA ALA A 28 19.12 30.05 -22.00
C ALA A 28 18.88 29.24 -20.76
N SER A 29 19.09 27.93 -20.83
CA SER A 29 19.09 27.05 -19.67
C SER A 29 20.07 27.68 -18.66
N GLN A 30 19.52 28.14 -17.53
CA GLN A 30 20.35 28.59 -16.42
C GLN A 30 21.33 27.45 -16.10
N PRO A 31 22.63 27.71 -15.95
CA PRO A 31 23.57 26.69 -15.49
C PRO A 31 23.09 26.23 -14.11
N LEU A 32 23.15 24.95 -13.86
CA LEU A 32 22.91 24.38 -12.53
C LEU A 32 23.74 25.15 -11.50
N PRO A 33 23.18 25.45 -10.30
CA PRO A 33 23.86 26.27 -9.31
C PRO A 33 25.25 25.70 -8.98
N ALA A 34 26.20 26.59 -8.72
CA ALA A 34 27.58 26.21 -8.40
C ALA A 34 27.69 25.32 -7.14
N THR A 35 26.66 25.34 -6.31
CA THR A 35 26.50 24.45 -5.15
C THR A 35 25.38 23.43 -5.42
N ARG A 36 25.63 22.18 -5.06
CA ARG A 36 24.60 21.11 -5.18
C ARG A 36 23.35 21.48 -4.40
N PRO A 37 22.15 21.37 -5.02
CA PRO A 37 20.90 21.68 -4.32
C PRO A 37 20.62 20.70 -3.20
N ASN A 38 19.98 21.16 -2.14
CA ASN A 38 19.39 20.29 -1.13
C ASN A 38 18.19 19.55 -1.71
N LEU A 39 17.84 18.45 -1.08
CA LEU A 39 16.63 17.69 -1.38
C LEU A 39 15.78 17.50 -0.11
N LEU A 40 14.59 18.07 -0.12
CA LEU A 40 13.54 17.83 0.89
C LEU A 40 12.40 17.04 0.24
N VAL A 41 12.15 15.84 0.73
CA VAL A 41 11.02 15.02 0.31
C VAL A 41 10.04 14.88 1.48
N ILE A 42 8.79 15.24 1.25
CA ILE A 42 7.69 15.15 2.22
C ILE A 42 6.71 14.09 1.72
N LEU A 43 6.60 12.98 2.44
CA LEU A 43 5.72 11.87 2.12
C LEU A 43 4.58 11.80 3.13
N ALA A 44 3.36 12.01 2.66
CA ALA A 44 2.15 11.81 3.46
C ALA A 44 1.77 10.32 3.48
N ASP A 45 1.10 9.87 4.53
CA ASP A 45 0.65 8.50 4.74
C ASP A 45 -0.87 8.42 4.64
N ASP A 46 -1.41 7.80 3.61
CA ASP A 46 -2.85 7.68 3.33
C ASP A 46 -3.57 9.01 2.98
N MET A 47 -2.90 9.96 2.36
CA MET A 47 -3.52 11.18 1.86
C MET A 47 -4.13 10.93 0.47
N GLY A 48 -5.44 11.09 0.34
CA GLY A 48 -6.15 10.93 -0.92
C GLY A 48 -6.09 12.15 -1.82
N TRP A 49 -6.56 11.98 -3.06
CA TRP A 49 -6.58 13.05 -4.06
C TRP A 49 -7.37 14.29 -3.60
N ASN A 50 -8.56 14.08 -3.03
CA ASN A 50 -9.45 15.16 -2.63
C ASN A 50 -9.22 15.67 -1.20
N ASP A 51 -8.14 15.27 -0.54
CA ASP A 51 -7.86 15.74 0.82
C ASP A 51 -7.27 17.16 0.87
N LEU A 52 -6.94 17.72 -0.28
CA LEU A 52 -6.33 19.05 -0.44
C LEU A 52 -7.36 20.09 -0.87
N SER A 53 -7.28 21.30 -0.31
CA SER A 53 -8.19 22.40 -0.67
C SER A 53 -8.09 22.77 -2.15
N LEU A 54 -6.92 22.67 -2.76
CA LEU A 54 -6.74 22.87 -4.21
C LEU A 54 -7.50 21.86 -5.09
N HIS A 55 -7.87 20.70 -4.55
CA HIS A 55 -8.66 19.66 -5.25
C HIS A 55 -10.14 19.67 -4.84
N GLY A 56 -10.55 20.60 -3.96
CA GLY A 56 -11.94 20.79 -3.54
C GLY A 56 -12.29 20.32 -2.13
N SER A 57 -11.32 19.89 -1.35
CA SER A 57 -11.52 19.60 0.07
C SER A 57 -12.02 20.81 0.83
N LYS A 58 -12.93 20.59 1.78
CA LYS A 58 -13.34 21.60 2.76
C LYS A 58 -12.31 21.82 3.86
N THR A 59 -11.34 20.89 4.00
CA THR A 59 -10.23 21.01 4.94
C THR A 59 -9.19 21.98 4.37
N PRO A 60 -8.84 23.08 5.07
CA PRO A 60 -7.86 24.04 4.56
C PRO A 60 -6.45 23.45 4.58
N THR A 61 -5.73 23.57 3.45
CA THR A 61 -4.34 23.16 3.28
C THR A 61 -3.49 24.25 2.62
N PRO A 62 -3.44 25.49 3.20
CA PRO A 62 -2.86 26.64 2.52
C PRO A 62 -1.35 26.55 2.29
N HIS A 63 -0.61 25.80 3.10
CA HIS A 63 0.83 25.62 2.91
C HIS A 63 1.13 24.64 1.78
N ILE A 64 0.36 23.56 1.67
CA ILE A 64 0.45 22.58 0.57
C ILE A 64 0.00 23.24 -0.74
N ASP A 65 -1.09 24.02 -0.73
CA ASP A 65 -1.58 24.74 -1.91
C ASP A 65 -0.54 25.75 -2.42
N ARG A 66 0.15 26.44 -1.52
CA ARG A 66 1.26 27.34 -1.86
C ARG A 66 2.45 26.58 -2.43
N LEU A 67 2.80 25.43 -1.85
CA LEU A 67 3.85 24.57 -2.39
C LEU A 67 3.50 24.13 -3.83
N ALA A 68 2.27 23.67 -4.04
CA ALA A 68 1.78 23.27 -5.38
C ALA A 68 1.87 24.40 -6.40
N SER A 69 1.46 25.63 -6.00
CA SER A 69 1.50 26.81 -6.87
C SER A 69 2.91 27.34 -7.12
N SER A 70 3.90 26.99 -6.30
CA SER A 70 5.29 27.42 -6.45
C SER A 70 6.15 26.53 -7.34
N GLY A 71 5.59 25.47 -7.93
CA GLY A 71 6.27 24.52 -8.79
C GLY A 71 5.36 23.87 -9.82
N VAL A 72 5.63 22.60 -10.11
CA VAL A 72 4.83 21.76 -10.99
C VAL A 72 3.97 20.79 -10.17
N ALA A 73 2.67 20.73 -10.48
CA ALA A 73 1.75 19.72 -9.96
C ALA A 73 1.74 18.50 -10.90
N PHE A 74 1.90 17.32 -10.34
CA PHE A 74 1.76 16.05 -11.08
C PHE A 74 0.29 15.63 -11.10
N ASN A 75 -0.40 15.89 -12.21
CA ASN A 75 -1.81 15.53 -12.34
C ASN A 75 -2.03 14.03 -12.60
N ASN A 76 -0.95 13.26 -12.69
CA ASN A 76 -1.00 11.85 -13.01
C ASN A 76 0.16 11.08 -12.34
N LEU A 77 0.34 11.29 -11.03
CA LEU A 77 1.32 10.53 -10.24
C LEU A 77 0.68 9.24 -9.75
N VAL A 78 1.27 8.12 -10.18
CA VAL A 78 0.79 6.77 -9.88
C VAL A 78 1.76 6.04 -8.97
N VAL A 79 1.25 5.54 -7.86
CA VAL A 79 2.01 4.80 -6.84
C VAL A 79 1.45 3.39 -6.66
N ASN A 80 1.94 2.64 -5.69
CA ASN A 80 1.32 1.36 -5.33
C ASN A 80 0.11 1.59 -4.42
N SER A 81 -0.79 0.61 -4.36
CA SER A 81 -2.05 0.73 -3.62
C SER A 81 -1.93 0.68 -2.10
N VAL A 82 -0.69 0.53 -1.59
CA VAL A 82 -0.38 0.46 -0.15
C VAL A 82 1.03 1.00 0.12
N CYS A 83 1.26 1.39 1.37
CA CYS A 83 2.40 2.20 1.80
C CYS A 83 3.78 1.56 1.59
N SER A 84 4.06 0.36 2.11
CA SER A 84 5.42 -0.19 2.06
C SER A 84 5.92 -0.50 0.64
N PRO A 85 5.13 -1.01 -0.31
CA PRO A 85 5.55 -1.15 -1.71
C PRO A 85 5.88 0.19 -2.38
N THR A 86 5.07 1.24 -2.13
CA THR A 86 5.36 2.57 -2.67
C THR A 86 6.66 3.14 -2.12
N ARG A 87 6.85 3.03 -0.80
CA ARG A 87 8.07 3.52 -0.12
C ARG A 87 9.31 2.81 -0.66
N ALA A 88 9.28 1.48 -0.77
CA ALA A 88 10.38 0.72 -1.34
C ALA A 88 10.65 1.06 -2.81
N SER A 89 9.60 1.18 -3.63
CA SER A 89 9.74 1.60 -5.04
C SER A 89 10.36 2.97 -5.19
N PHE A 90 9.95 3.94 -4.35
CA PHE A 90 10.57 5.26 -4.30
C PHE A 90 12.04 5.18 -3.88
N TYR A 91 12.36 4.45 -2.81
CA TYR A 91 13.73 4.36 -2.31
C TYR A 91 14.68 3.68 -3.30
N THR A 92 14.21 2.67 -4.03
CA THR A 92 15.05 1.84 -4.90
C THR A 92 15.01 2.25 -6.37
N GLY A 93 14.03 3.06 -6.80
CA GLY A 93 13.76 3.35 -8.21
C GLY A 93 13.34 2.12 -9.01
N CYS A 94 12.84 1.09 -8.33
CA CYS A 94 12.46 -0.18 -8.93
C CYS A 94 11.00 -0.52 -8.68
N ASP A 95 10.49 -1.41 -9.52
CA ASP A 95 9.16 -1.99 -9.36
C ASP A 95 8.98 -2.61 -7.97
N ALA A 96 7.74 -2.59 -7.46
CA ALA A 96 7.42 -3.10 -6.13
C ALA A 96 7.87 -4.56 -5.93
N ILE A 97 7.69 -5.43 -6.94
CA ILE A 97 8.11 -6.84 -6.86
C ILE A 97 9.62 -6.94 -6.72
N ARG A 98 10.38 -6.24 -7.56
CA ARG A 98 11.84 -6.19 -7.45
C ARG A 98 12.29 -5.61 -6.11
N SER A 99 11.56 -4.64 -5.61
CA SER A 99 11.83 -3.99 -4.32
C SER A 99 11.51 -4.87 -3.12
N GLY A 100 10.87 -6.04 -3.31
CA GLY A 100 10.63 -7.03 -2.25
C GLY A 100 9.17 -7.25 -1.87
N TYR A 101 8.22 -6.72 -2.64
CA TYR A 101 6.79 -6.75 -2.31
C TYR A 101 5.95 -7.44 -3.36
N GLY A 102 5.45 -8.61 -3.05
CA GLY A 102 4.60 -9.42 -3.93
C GLY A 102 3.09 -9.12 -3.81
N GLY A 103 2.68 -7.88 -3.52
CA GLY A 103 1.27 -7.50 -3.40
C GLY A 103 0.74 -7.43 -1.96
N GLU A 104 1.60 -7.39 -0.98
CA GLU A 104 1.29 -7.30 0.44
C GLU A 104 2.06 -6.15 1.11
N VAL A 105 1.62 -5.74 2.29
CA VAL A 105 2.38 -4.82 3.16
C VAL A 105 3.34 -5.60 4.04
N GLY A 106 4.49 -5.01 4.39
CA GLY A 106 5.43 -5.67 5.27
C GLY A 106 6.67 -4.84 5.57
N ASP A 107 7.51 -5.37 6.45
CA ASP A 107 8.78 -4.77 6.86
C ASP A 107 9.93 -5.39 6.04
N ARG A 108 9.89 -5.25 4.72
CA ARG A 108 10.84 -5.85 3.78
C ARG A 108 11.26 -4.85 2.71
N MET A 109 12.49 -4.90 2.30
CA MET A 109 13.00 -4.22 1.11
C MET A 109 14.18 -5.04 0.57
N ASN A 110 14.36 -5.10 -0.73
CA ASN A 110 15.45 -5.87 -1.34
C ASN A 110 16.80 -5.24 -0.99
N PRO A 111 17.64 -5.90 -0.16
CA PRO A 111 18.92 -5.34 0.29
C PRO A 111 19.97 -5.23 -0.81
N ASN A 112 19.75 -5.88 -1.95
CA ASN A 112 20.67 -5.85 -3.11
C ASN A 112 20.41 -4.66 -4.03
N LEU A 113 19.33 -3.90 -3.82
CA LEU A 113 19.05 -2.69 -4.58
C LEU A 113 19.63 -1.47 -3.86
N ARG A 114 20.34 -0.66 -4.64
CA ARG A 114 20.88 0.59 -4.14
C ARG A 114 19.77 1.63 -4.01
N THR A 115 19.70 2.27 -2.86
CA THR A 115 18.68 3.28 -2.58
C THR A 115 19.10 4.67 -3.06
N ILE A 116 18.11 5.56 -3.22
CA ILE A 116 18.33 6.98 -3.45
C ILE A 116 19.20 7.60 -2.34
N ALA A 117 19.00 7.22 -1.07
CA ALA A 117 19.82 7.74 0.03
C ALA A 117 21.29 7.33 -0.09
N GLN A 118 21.57 6.07 -0.44
CA GLN A 118 22.95 5.63 -0.71
C GLN A 118 23.60 6.37 -1.90
N THR A 119 22.80 6.72 -2.91
CA THR A 119 23.27 7.46 -4.09
C THR A 119 23.61 8.91 -3.73
N PHE A 120 22.72 9.59 -3.01
CA PHE A 120 22.96 10.95 -2.54
C PHE A 120 24.12 11.01 -1.52
N LYS A 121 24.18 10.05 -0.59
CA LYS A 121 25.31 9.94 0.36
C LYS A 121 26.65 9.78 -0.36
N ALA A 122 26.72 8.91 -1.37
CA ALA A 122 27.93 8.74 -2.19
C ALA A 122 28.33 10.01 -2.97
N ALA A 123 27.34 10.88 -3.24
CA ALA A 123 27.57 12.21 -3.81
C ALA A 123 27.92 13.29 -2.76
N GLY A 124 28.11 12.93 -1.49
CA GLY A 124 28.54 13.83 -0.41
C GLY A 124 27.40 14.57 0.31
N TYR A 125 26.16 14.11 0.15
CA TYR A 125 25.02 14.66 0.91
C TYR A 125 24.98 14.11 2.33
N GLN A 126 24.58 14.96 3.28
CA GLN A 126 24.10 14.51 4.59
C GLN A 126 22.70 13.93 4.40
N THR A 127 22.42 12.77 4.96
CA THR A 127 21.16 12.06 4.70
C THR A 127 20.37 11.79 5.97
N GLY A 128 19.11 12.20 6.00
CA GLY A 128 18.23 11.97 7.15
C GLY A 128 16.84 11.51 6.74
N VAL A 129 16.24 10.60 7.52
CA VAL A 129 14.84 10.21 7.38
C VAL A 129 14.12 10.36 8.72
N PHE A 130 12.95 11.01 8.67
CA PHE A 130 12.18 11.38 9.86
C PHE A 130 10.75 10.90 9.71
N GLY A 131 10.29 10.04 10.65
CA GLY A 131 8.94 9.48 10.68
C GLY A 131 8.84 8.00 10.35
N LYS A 132 7.84 7.63 9.55
CA LYS A 132 7.51 6.24 9.20
C LYS A 132 8.51 5.62 8.23
N TRP A 133 9.14 4.51 8.64
CA TRP A 133 10.03 3.75 7.77
C TRP A 133 9.32 2.68 6.95
N HIS A 134 8.73 1.69 7.58
CA HIS A 134 7.91 0.60 7.04
C HIS A 134 8.58 -0.27 5.95
N ASN A 135 9.92 -0.44 5.98
CA ASN A 135 10.69 -1.27 5.04
C ASN A 135 11.68 -2.21 5.74
N GLY A 136 11.59 -2.30 7.06
CA GLY A 136 12.45 -3.14 7.86
C GLY A 136 12.51 -2.65 9.29
N LYS A 137 13.12 -3.44 10.18
CA LYS A 137 13.27 -3.13 11.61
C LYS A 137 14.57 -3.67 12.16
N PRO A 138 15.10 -3.13 13.28
CA PRO A 138 16.29 -3.63 13.91
C PRO A 138 16.15 -5.09 14.35
N ASN A 139 17.27 -5.82 14.33
CA ASN A 139 17.36 -7.20 14.81
C ASN A 139 16.40 -8.20 14.15
N ALA A 140 15.87 -7.88 12.99
CA ALA A 140 15.09 -8.83 12.22
C ALA A 140 16.00 -9.95 11.69
N LYS A 141 15.53 -11.18 11.79
CA LYS A 141 16.24 -12.34 11.22
C LYS A 141 16.13 -12.38 9.69
N ASP A 142 15.15 -11.69 9.12
CA ASP A 142 14.96 -11.59 7.68
C ASP A 142 16.01 -10.63 7.09
N PRO A 143 16.88 -11.09 6.17
CA PRO A 143 17.88 -10.23 5.51
C PRO A 143 17.26 -9.11 4.69
N TRP A 144 16.00 -9.24 4.28
CA TRP A 144 15.23 -8.22 3.56
C TRP A 144 14.66 -7.14 4.46
N SER A 145 14.84 -7.26 5.77
CA SER A 145 14.48 -6.23 6.75
C SER A 145 15.57 -5.15 6.80
N VAL A 146 15.48 -4.19 5.89
CA VAL A 146 16.46 -3.11 5.75
C VAL A 146 16.11 -1.95 6.67
N THR A 147 17.03 -1.56 7.56
CA THR A 147 16.87 -0.37 8.42
C THR A 147 17.27 0.91 7.69
N PRO A 148 16.87 2.11 8.16
CA PRO A 148 17.30 3.38 7.59
C PRO A 148 18.81 3.51 7.41
N SER A 149 19.60 3.09 8.41
CA SER A 149 21.06 3.14 8.33
C SER A 149 21.62 2.24 7.22
N LYS A 150 21.08 1.03 7.07
CA LYS A 150 21.42 0.14 5.93
C LYS A 150 21.01 0.71 4.59
N ALA A 151 19.89 1.44 4.56
CA ALA A 151 19.41 2.13 3.37
C ALA A 151 20.20 3.41 3.02
N GLY A 152 21.22 3.79 3.81
CA GLY A 152 22.11 4.91 3.53
C GLY A 152 21.77 6.23 4.23
N PHE A 153 20.82 6.24 5.16
CA PHE A 153 20.53 7.42 5.98
C PHE A 153 21.47 7.51 7.19
N ASP A 154 22.07 8.69 7.39
CA ASP A 154 22.97 8.99 8.52
C ASP A 154 22.18 9.28 9.80
N SER A 155 20.98 9.83 9.66
CA SER A 155 20.11 10.20 10.77
C SER A 155 18.71 9.59 10.58
N PHE A 156 18.16 9.04 11.68
CA PHE A 156 16.79 8.54 11.73
C PHE A 156 16.13 8.93 13.05
N VAL A 157 14.97 9.56 12.97
CA VAL A 157 14.06 9.75 14.12
C VAL A 157 12.67 9.37 13.69
N GLY A 158 12.07 8.34 14.30
CA GLY A 158 10.77 7.87 13.89
C GLY A 158 10.44 6.45 14.36
N PHE A 159 9.67 5.74 13.57
CA PHE A 159 9.19 4.41 13.89
C PHE A 159 9.29 3.44 12.70
N TYR A 160 9.46 2.15 13.00
CA TYR A 160 9.70 1.12 11.98
C TYR A 160 8.43 0.53 11.36
N GLY A 161 7.33 0.46 12.10
CA GLY A 161 6.11 -0.21 11.66
C GLY A 161 5.22 0.59 10.72
N GLY A 162 4.10 -0.01 10.30
CA GLY A 162 3.12 0.60 9.41
C GLY A 162 2.30 1.73 10.02
N GLY A 163 2.20 1.81 11.36
CA GLY A 163 1.49 2.85 12.07
C GLY A 163 1.97 2.99 13.51
N THR A 164 1.58 4.06 14.17
CA THR A 164 1.92 4.35 15.58
C THR A 164 0.80 5.17 16.22
N ASP A 165 0.68 5.11 17.56
CA ASP A 165 -0.17 6.03 18.30
C ASP A 165 0.43 7.42 18.26
N PHE A 166 -0.37 8.45 17.94
CA PHE A 166 0.13 9.82 17.72
C PHE A 166 0.56 10.53 19.00
N PHE A 167 0.12 10.08 20.17
CA PHE A 167 0.47 10.72 21.45
C PHE A 167 1.53 9.95 22.23
N THR A 168 1.49 8.62 22.15
CA THR A 168 2.38 7.76 22.96
C THR A 168 3.47 7.08 22.15
N GLN A 169 3.36 7.10 20.83
CA GLN A 169 4.21 6.37 19.87
C GLN A 169 4.31 4.87 20.19
N MET A 170 3.26 4.31 20.79
CA MET A 170 3.16 2.88 21.03
C MET A 170 2.43 2.18 19.89
N LEU A 171 2.86 1.00 19.53
CA LEU A 171 2.14 0.18 18.58
C LEU A 171 1.04 -0.61 19.30
N LYS A 172 -0.25 -0.31 19.03
CA LYS A 172 -1.42 -0.99 19.64
C LYS A 172 -1.37 -1.00 21.18
N GLY A 173 -0.91 0.07 21.80
CA GLY A 173 -0.85 0.20 23.26
C GLY A 173 0.18 -0.72 23.94
N LYS A 174 1.14 -1.29 23.19
CA LYS A 174 2.15 -2.21 23.72
C LYS A 174 3.48 -1.51 23.99
N THR A 175 4.14 -1.89 25.10
CA THR A 175 5.53 -1.57 25.38
C THR A 175 6.46 -2.60 24.74
N PRO A 176 7.69 -2.23 24.32
CA PRO A 176 8.27 -0.89 24.42
C PRO A 176 7.68 0.09 23.42
N ARG A 177 7.86 1.40 23.65
CA ARG A 177 7.52 2.48 22.74
C ARG A 177 8.19 2.25 21.38
N ASN A 178 7.43 2.40 20.29
CA ASN A 178 7.92 2.23 18.92
C ASN A 178 8.42 3.58 18.37
N TRP A 179 9.39 4.20 19.07
CA TRP A 179 10.03 5.43 18.66
C TRP A 179 11.54 5.31 18.81
N TYR A 180 12.27 5.70 17.80
CA TYR A 180 13.70 5.47 17.67
C TYR A 180 14.43 6.76 17.31
N VAL A 181 15.62 6.92 17.87
CA VAL A 181 16.63 7.87 17.41
C VAL A 181 17.81 7.02 16.94
N ASN A 182 17.96 6.93 15.62
CA ASN A 182 18.80 5.91 14.98
C ASN A 182 18.35 4.48 15.34
N ASP A 183 19.23 3.55 15.70
CA ASP A 183 18.87 2.16 15.94
C ASP A 183 18.29 1.86 17.34
N PRO A 184 18.70 2.50 18.45
CA PRO A 184 18.11 2.20 19.75
C PRO A 184 16.73 2.86 19.91
N PRO A 185 15.82 2.25 20.71
CA PRO A 185 14.59 2.91 21.12
C PRO A 185 14.88 4.21 21.85
N SER A 186 14.13 5.26 21.56
CA SER A 186 14.27 6.55 22.21
C SER A 186 13.66 6.55 23.62
N ASN A 187 14.37 7.17 24.55
CA ASN A 187 13.89 7.46 25.91
C ASN A 187 13.29 8.90 26.02
N GLU A 188 13.19 9.63 24.92
CA GLU A 188 12.59 10.95 24.91
C GLU A 188 11.12 10.92 25.35
N GLN A 189 10.63 12.03 25.88
CA GLN A 189 9.23 12.13 26.29
C GLN A 189 8.29 12.00 25.08
N PRO A 190 7.13 11.37 25.24
CA PRO A 190 6.11 11.35 24.20
C PRO A 190 5.65 12.76 23.83
N GLY A 191 5.29 12.93 22.57
CA GLY A 191 4.70 14.16 22.04
C GLY A 191 3.73 13.82 20.92
N TYR A 192 3.16 14.81 20.27
CA TYR A 192 2.32 14.56 19.10
C TYR A 192 3.20 14.16 17.90
N THR A 193 2.94 13.00 17.32
CA THR A 193 3.82 12.36 16.33
C THR A 193 4.17 13.28 15.16
N THR A 194 3.19 14.03 14.63
CA THR A 194 3.42 14.98 13.52
C THR A 194 4.42 16.06 13.90
N ASP A 195 4.32 16.59 15.13
CA ASP A 195 5.23 17.63 15.63
C ASP A 195 6.64 17.07 15.90
N LEU A 196 6.73 15.85 16.44
CA LEU A 196 8.01 15.18 16.69
C LEU A 196 8.78 14.92 15.38
N ILE A 197 8.07 14.46 14.34
CA ILE A 197 8.67 14.25 13.02
C ILE A 197 9.15 15.57 12.43
N SER A 198 8.30 16.61 12.46
CA SER A 198 8.62 17.92 11.91
C SER A 198 9.77 18.58 12.67
N GLY A 199 9.79 18.50 14.00
CA GLY A 199 10.85 19.04 14.84
C GLY A 199 12.21 18.38 14.56
N ALA A 200 12.23 17.06 14.37
CA ALA A 200 13.46 16.35 14.01
C ALA A 200 13.98 16.76 12.62
N ALA A 201 13.08 16.91 11.64
CA ALA A 201 13.43 17.37 10.30
C ALA A 201 13.96 18.81 10.31
N ILE A 202 13.29 19.72 11.04
CA ILE A 202 13.73 21.12 11.21
C ILE A 202 15.14 21.18 11.80
N LYS A 203 15.38 20.45 12.89
CA LYS A 203 16.69 20.36 13.51
C LYS A 203 17.76 19.90 12.51
N PHE A 204 17.47 18.86 11.74
CA PHE A 204 18.38 18.35 10.71
C PHE A 204 18.67 19.40 9.62
N ILE A 205 17.66 20.13 9.13
CA ILE A 205 17.81 21.20 8.15
C ILE A 205 18.72 22.32 8.69
N GLU A 206 18.49 22.76 9.95
CA GLU A 206 19.28 23.82 10.61
C GLU A 206 20.74 23.38 10.84
N GLU A 207 20.97 22.14 11.31
CA GLU A 207 22.33 21.60 11.54
C GLU A 207 23.15 21.37 10.27
N ASN A 208 22.47 21.26 9.11
CA ASN A 208 23.11 21.09 7.83
C ASN A 208 23.07 22.34 6.92
N ALA A 209 22.78 23.51 7.52
CA ALA A 209 22.86 24.75 6.78
C ALA A 209 24.27 24.93 6.17
N GLY A 210 24.33 25.20 4.86
CA GLY A 210 25.57 25.35 4.10
C GLY A 210 26.23 24.04 3.64
N LYS A 211 25.60 22.87 3.86
CA LYS A 211 26.00 21.58 3.32
C LYS A 211 24.87 20.98 2.49
N PRO A 212 25.14 20.28 1.39
CA PRO A 212 24.08 19.61 0.67
C PRO A 212 23.48 18.50 1.53
N PHE A 213 22.15 18.45 1.63
CA PHE A 213 21.44 17.44 2.40
C PHE A 213 20.31 16.81 1.58
N PHE A 214 20.00 15.55 1.92
CA PHE A 214 18.77 14.85 1.57
C PHE A 214 17.99 14.59 2.85
N CYS A 215 16.90 15.32 3.03
CA CYS A 215 15.96 15.22 4.14
C CYS A 215 14.67 14.54 3.66
N MET A 216 14.40 13.33 4.13
CA MET A 216 13.16 12.59 3.89
C MET A 216 12.25 12.71 5.10
N VAL A 217 11.09 13.34 4.94
CA VAL A 217 10.08 13.52 5.99
C VAL A 217 8.89 12.64 5.68
N ALA A 218 8.86 11.49 6.29
CA ALA A 218 7.82 10.48 6.12
C ALA A 218 6.75 10.65 7.22
N GLN A 219 5.82 11.58 7.02
CA GLN A 219 4.76 11.85 7.97
C GLN A 219 3.89 10.62 8.22
N ALA A 220 3.38 10.50 9.45
CA ALA A 220 2.39 9.47 9.80
C ALA A 220 0.96 9.95 9.50
N ALA A 221 0.73 11.25 9.42
CA ALA A 221 -0.57 11.83 9.12
C ALA A 221 -0.88 11.76 7.61
N PRO A 222 -2.16 11.53 7.26
CA PRO A 222 -3.33 11.32 8.14
C PRO A 222 -3.71 9.85 8.41
N HIS A 223 -2.75 8.89 8.40
CA HIS A 223 -2.98 7.46 8.68
C HIS A 223 -3.63 7.22 10.06
N GLU A 224 -4.42 6.17 10.20
CA GLU A 224 -4.95 5.75 11.49
C GLU A 224 -3.84 5.30 12.49
N PRO A 225 -4.11 5.37 13.83
CA PRO A 225 -5.34 5.76 14.49
C PRO A 225 -5.62 7.26 14.34
N PHE A 226 -6.90 7.61 14.11
CA PHE A 226 -7.28 9.01 13.97
C PHE A 226 -7.18 9.72 15.31
N GLN A 227 -6.17 10.58 15.42
CA GLN A 227 -5.83 11.28 16.67
C GLN A 227 -5.37 12.70 16.36
N ALA A 228 -5.91 13.68 17.08
CA ALA A 228 -5.55 15.09 16.91
C ALA A 228 -5.56 15.82 18.25
N THR A 229 -4.72 16.85 18.37
CA THR A 229 -4.65 17.71 19.54
C THR A 229 -5.84 18.67 19.61
N ASP A 230 -6.12 19.22 20.81
CA ASP A 230 -7.13 20.25 20.97
C ASP A 230 -6.88 21.47 20.09
N ALA A 231 -5.63 21.82 19.86
CA ALA A 231 -5.25 22.95 19.01
C ALA A 231 -5.69 22.73 17.56
N LEU A 232 -5.51 21.53 17.03
CA LEU A 232 -5.91 21.15 15.68
C LEU A 232 -7.43 20.99 15.55
N LEU A 233 -8.08 20.32 16.52
CA LEU A 233 -9.53 20.12 16.52
C LEU A 233 -10.31 21.45 16.50
N ARG A 234 -9.85 22.48 17.22
CA ARG A 234 -10.47 23.81 17.20
C ARG A 234 -10.40 24.51 15.85
N ARG A 235 -9.43 24.16 15.01
CA ARG A 235 -9.23 24.78 13.68
C ARG A 235 -10.05 24.13 12.56
N VAL A 236 -10.72 22.99 12.83
CA VAL A 236 -11.58 22.35 11.85
C VAL A 236 -12.75 23.29 11.51
N PRO A 237 -12.97 23.58 10.21
CA PRO A 237 -14.04 24.47 9.79
C PRO A 237 -15.43 24.06 10.24
N GLY A 238 -16.31 25.03 10.52
CA GLY A 238 -17.68 24.76 11.01
C GLY A 238 -18.54 23.93 10.04
N ASN A 239 -18.34 24.06 8.73
CA ASN A 239 -19.03 23.27 7.71
C ASN A 239 -18.58 21.78 7.64
N ILE A 240 -17.49 21.41 8.34
CA ILE A 240 -17.08 20.01 8.58
C ILE A 240 -17.51 19.61 9.98
N ARG A 241 -17.23 20.45 10.97
CA ARG A 241 -17.44 20.13 12.38
C ARG A 241 -18.92 20.08 12.78
N GLY A 242 -19.76 20.97 12.24
CA GLY A 242 -21.15 21.12 12.69
C GLY A 242 -21.22 21.33 14.20
N ASP A 243 -22.12 20.59 14.85
CA ASP A 243 -22.32 20.60 16.30
C ASP A 243 -21.40 19.61 17.06
N ILE A 244 -20.46 18.96 16.37
CA ILE A 244 -19.57 17.98 16.97
C ILE A 244 -18.56 18.69 17.86
N VAL A 245 -18.51 18.32 19.12
CA VAL A 245 -17.54 18.77 20.10
C VAL A 245 -16.65 17.59 20.48
N LEU A 246 -15.39 17.64 20.03
CA LEU A 246 -14.36 16.67 20.41
C LEU A 246 -13.20 17.40 21.09
N THR A 247 -12.64 16.75 22.09
CA THR A 247 -11.42 17.17 22.77
C THR A 247 -10.35 16.10 22.61
N GLU A 248 -9.09 16.48 22.75
CA GLU A 248 -7.95 15.56 22.75
C GLU A 248 -8.16 14.42 23.76
N ARG A 249 -8.70 14.73 24.94
CA ARG A 249 -9.03 13.71 25.95
C ARG A 249 -10.02 12.68 25.40
N MET A 250 -11.14 13.14 24.80
CA MET A 250 -12.16 12.23 24.22
C MET A 250 -11.57 11.39 23.10
N VAL A 251 -10.73 11.98 22.27
CA VAL A 251 -10.03 11.26 21.18
C VAL A 251 -9.12 10.16 21.74
N LYS A 252 -8.32 10.48 22.78
CA LYS A 252 -7.46 9.51 23.47
C LYS A 252 -8.27 8.39 24.13
N GLU A 253 -9.36 8.72 24.80
CA GLU A 253 -10.25 7.74 25.45
C GLU A 253 -10.87 6.77 24.43
N LYS A 254 -11.44 7.29 23.33
CA LYS A 254 -12.05 6.48 22.26
C LYS A 254 -11.03 5.54 21.61
N THR A 255 -9.84 6.03 21.27
CA THR A 255 -8.79 5.21 20.65
C THR A 255 -8.21 4.18 21.63
N ALA A 256 -8.06 4.51 22.91
CA ALA A 256 -7.61 3.57 23.93
C ALA A 256 -8.65 2.48 24.25
N GLU A 257 -9.93 2.82 24.29
CA GLU A 257 -11.02 1.85 24.44
C GLU A 257 -11.04 0.88 23.26
N PHE A 258 -10.92 1.39 22.06
CA PHE A 258 -10.79 0.59 20.86
C PHE A 258 -9.60 -0.38 20.95
N ALA A 259 -8.39 0.10 21.31
CA ALA A 259 -7.20 -0.73 21.46
C ALA A 259 -7.37 -1.83 22.52
N ARG A 260 -8.12 -1.56 23.61
CA ARG A 260 -8.40 -2.51 24.69
C ARG A 260 -9.46 -3.56 24.33
N SER A 261 -10.42 -3.20 23.50
CA SER A 261 -11.56 -4.07 23.18
C SER A 261 -11.14 -5.41 22.55
N GLY A 262 -9.93 -5.48 21.99
CA GLY A 262 -9.44 -6.64 21.26
C GLY A 262 -10.30 -7.01 20.04
N ARG A 263 -11.31 -6.21 19.76
CA ARG A 263 -12.21 -6.36 18.63
C ARG A 263 -11.47 -5.99 17.36
N MET A 264 -10.93 -7.01 16.75
CA MET A 264 -10.32 -6.93 15.41
C MET A 264 -11.36 -7.30 14.33
N ASP A 265 -12.66 -7.11 14.61
CA ASP A 265 -13.62 -7.19 13.52
C ASP A 265 -13.42 -5.97 12.61
N GLU A 266 -13.47 -6.20 11.32
CA GLU A 266 -13.14 -5.20 10.31
C GLU A 266 -13.93 -3.89 10.48
N LYS A 267 -15.20 -3.97 10.94
CA LYS A 267 -16.06 -2.81 11.10
C LYS A 267 -15.64 -1.87 12.24
N ILE A 268 -15.10 -2.40 13.32
CA ILE A 268 -14.69 -1.60 14.48
C ILE A 268 -13.28 -1.04 14.31
N TRP A 269 -12.38 -1.76 13.66
CA TRP A 269 -11.10 -1.22 13.22
C TRP A 269 -11.30 -0.01 12.29
N GLU A 270 -12.31 -0.07 11.42
CA GLU A 270 -12.67 0.99 10.50
C GLU A 270 -13.15 2.26 11.19
N TYR A 271 -13.77 2.16 12.35
CA TYR A 271 -14.44 3.29 13.00
C TYR A 271 -13.69 3.84 14.22
N GLY A 272 -12.70 3.11 14.77
CA GLY A 272 -11.86 3.58 15.89
C GLY A 272 -12.65 4.11 17.09
N GLY A 273 -13.90 3.66 17.29
CA GLY A 273 -14.81 4.20 18.28
C GLY A 273 -15.47 5.54 17.90
N PHE A 274 -15.21 6.07 16.69
CA PHE A 274 -15.83 7.30 16.19
C PHE A 274 -17.03 7.02 15.29
N THR A 275 -18.02 7.90 15.34
CA THR A 275 -19.02 8.00 14.28
C THR A 275 -18.32 8.50 13.00
N GLU A 276 -18.97 8.34 11.85
CA GLU A 276 -18.42 8.84 10.58
C GLU A 276 -18.13 10.35 10.62
N ALA A 277 -19.04 11.13 11.17
CA ALA A 277 -18.89 12.57 11.28
C ALA A 277 -17.76 12.97 12.24
N GLU A 278 -17.65 12.33 13.41
CA GLU A 278 -16.54 12.55 14.35
C GLU A 278 -15.20 12.21 13.71
N ARG A 279 -15.13 11.09 12.97
CA ARG A 279 -13.92 10.67 12.26
C ARG A 279 -13.50 11.69 11.22
N GLN A 280 -14.45 12.24 10.44
CA GLN A 280 -14.16 13.30 9.48
C GLN A 280 -13.58 14.55 10.16
N VAL A 281 -14.08 14.91 11.34
CA VAL A 281 -13.53 16.03 12.14
C VAL A 281 -12.10 15.74 12.56
N VAL A 282 -11.80 14.56 13.12
CA VAL A 282 -10.44 14.22 13.57
C VAL A 282 -9.50 14.12 12.38
N TYR A 283 -9.93 13.49 11.28
CA TYR A 283 -9.14 13.39 10.06
C TYR A 283 -8.79 14.76 9.48
N SER A 284 -9.77 15.68 9.39
CA SER A 284 -9.53 17.06 8.96
C SER A 284 -8.55 17.78 9.87
N ALA A 285 -8.62 17.55 11.18
CA ALA A 285 -7.64 18.10 12.13
C ALA A 285 -6.22 17.54 11.88
N MET A 286 -6.09 16.25 11.56
CA MET A 286 -4.80 15.65 11.20
C MET A 286 -4.25 16.21 9.88
N MET A 287 -5.11 16.46 8.88
CA MET A 287 -4.73 17.12 7.64
C MET A 287 -4.25 18.54 7.85
N ILE A 288 -4.90 19.30 8.74
CA ILE A 288 -4.42 20.64 9.15
C ILE A 288 -3.03 20.55 9.79
N GLY A 289 -2.79 19.53 10.64
CA GLY A 289 -1.47 19.31 11.24
C GLY A 289 -0.41 18.92 10.21
N LEU A 290 -0.77 18.14 9.21
CA LEU A 290 0.11 17.82 8.07
C LEU A 290 0.46 19.09 7.28
N ASP A 291 -0.51 19.93 6.99
CA ASP A 291 -0.30 21.20 6.28
C ASP A 291 0.62 22.14 7.08
N ASP A 292 0.40 22.26 8.40
CA ASP A 292 1.29 23.03 9.28
C ASP A 292 2.73 22.51 9.22
N SER A 293 2.91 21.19 9.21
CA SER A 293 4.24 20.58 9.13
C SER A 293 4.97 20.98 7.85
N VAL A 294 4.27 21.04 6.72
CA VAL A 294 4.82 21.56 5.45
C VAL A 294 5.20 23.02 5.62
N GLY A 295 4.31 23.84 6.21
CA GLY A 295 4.53 25.27 6.42
C GLY A 295 5.78 25.56 7.25
N VAL A 296 6.00 24.87 8.36
CA VAL A 296 7.16 25.10 9.23
C VAL A 296 8.48 24.65 8.59
N MET A 297 8.48 23.60 7.80
CA MET A 297 9.66 23.16 7.05
C MET A 297 10.05 24.16 5.97
N LEU A 298 9.10 24.66 5.18
CA LEU A 298 9.34 25.69 4.17
C LEU A 298 9.82 26.99 4.82
N ALA A 299 9.23 27.39 5.95
CA ALA A 299 9.69 28.55 6.72
C ALA A 299 11.12 28.39 7.26
N THR A 300 11.49 27.17 7.66
CA THR A 300 12.85 26.87 8.11
C THR A 300 13.87 26.99 6.98
N LEU A 301 13.56 26.47 5.78
CA LEU A 301 14.42 26.64 4.60
C LEU A 301 14.62 28.12 4.28
N ASN A 302 13.55 28.92 4.34
CA ASN A 302 13.66 30.38 4.13
C ASN A 302 14.49 31.07 5.21
N LYS A 303 14.22 30.78 6.49
CA LYS A 303 14.98 31.33 7.64
C LYS A 303 16.47 31.02 7.56
N THR A 304 16.84 29.86 7.06
CA THR A 304 18.25 29.42 6.90
C THR A 304 18.85 29.81 5.56
N GLY A 305 18.10 30.52 4.69
CA GLY A 305 18.57 30.97 3.38
C GLY A 305 18.78 29.84 2.36
N GLN A 306 18.08 28.71 2.55
CA GLN A 306 18.27 27.50 1.71
C GLN A 306 17.11 27.27 0.74
N ASP A 307 16.02 28.05 0.84
CA ASP A 307 14.79 27.89 0.08
C ASP A 307 15.02 27.91 -1.44
N GLN A 308 15.86 28.80 -1.94
CA GLN A 308 16.14 28.91 -3.38
C GLN A 308 16.95 27.74 -3.92
N ASN A 309 17.83 27.13 -3.10
CA ASN A 309 18.70 26.02 -3.49
C ASN A 309 18.23 24.68 -2.88
N THR A 310 16.92 24.49 -2.73
CA THR A 310 16.33 23.25 -2.26
C THR A 310 15.28 22.74 -3.23
N ILE A 311 15.45 21.51 -3.69
CA ILE A 311 14.42 20.73 -4.38
C ILE A 311 13.45 20.27 -3.33
N VAL A 312 12.17 20.64 -3.46
CA VAL A 312 11.10 20.15 -2.56
C VAL A 312 10.13 19.29 -3.34
N LEU A 313 10.01 18.02 -2.96
CA LEU A 313 9.00 17.10 -3.45
C LEU A 313 8.03 16.77 -2.32
N MET A 314 6.72 16.86 -2.58
CA MET A 314 5.68 16.33 -1.72
C MET A 314 4.78 15.38 -2.50
N PHE A 315 4.42 14.23 -1.89
CA PHE A 315 3.44 13.30 -2.46
C PHE A 315 2.86 12.39 -1.37
N SER A 316 1.83 11.59 -1.73
CA SER A 316 1.26 10.56 -0.86
C SER A 316 1.75 9.17 -1.24
N ASP A 317 1.87 8.27 -0.27
CA ASP A 317 2.29 6.89 -0.53
C ASP A 317 1.18 5.99 -1.09
N ASN A 318 -0.06 6.32 -0.88
CA ASN A 318 -1.26 5.73 -1.50
C ASN A 318 -2.46 6.64 -1.26
N GLY A 319 -3.58 6.33 -1.87
CA GLY A 319 -4.82 7.06 -1.63
C GLY A 319 -5.40 6.83 -0.24
N ALA A 320 -6.38 7.66 0.14
CA ALA A 320 -7.04 7.60 1.44
C ALA A 320 -7.74 6.26 1.68
N MET A 321 -7.92 5.95 2.96
CA MET A 321 -8.64 4.76 3.42
C MET A 321 -10.14 4.83 3.11
N ARG A 322 -10.78 3.66 3.00
CA ARG A 322 -12.23 3.55 2.68
C ARG A 322 -13.16 4.28 3.65
N PHE A 323 -12.69 4.62 4.83
CA PHE A 323 -13.47 5.29 5.86
C PHE A 323 -13.50 6.80 5.69
N ILE A 324 -12.68 7.33 4.82
CA ILE A 324 -12.61 8.75 4.46
C ILE A 324 -13.30 8.88 3.10
N ARG A 325 -14.63 9.00 3.13
CA ARG A 325 -15.48 8.87 1.94
C ARG A 325 -15.14 9.85 0.82
N GLU A 326 -14.77 11.07 1.18
CA GLU A 326 -14.50 12.13 0.21
C GLU A 326 -13.02 12.21 -0.18
N GLY A 327 -12.11 11.56 0.56
CA GLY A 327 -10.66 11.73 0.41
C GLY A 327 -10.11 11.41 -0.98
N ASN A 328 -10.74 10.52 -1.72
CA ASN A 328 -10.27 10.14 -3.06
C ASN A 328 -11.12 10.68 -4.21
N LEU A 329 -12.21 11.41 -3.94
CA LEU A 329 -13.09 11.91 -5.01
C LEU A 329 -12.33 12.75 -6.05
N PRO A 330 -12.70 12.72 -7.34
CA PRO A 330 -13.74 11.87 -7.96
C PRO A 330 -13.26 10.44 -8.29
N LEU A 331 -12.06 10.07 -7.88
CA LEU A 331 -11.43 8.79 -8.18
C LEU A 331 -12.11 7.65 -7.41
N ARG A 332 -12.24 6.50 -8.07
CA ARG A 332 -12.93 5.34 -7.51
C ARG A 332 -12.11 4.64 -6.45
N ALA A 333 -12.80 4.15 -5.43
CA ALA A 333 -12.31 3.31 -4.34
C ALA A 333 -11.23 3.98 -3.46
N TRP A 334 -10.33 3.18 -2.86
CA TRP A 334 -9.47 3.59 -1.76
C TRP A 334 -8.28 2.64 -1.63
N LYS A 335 -7.34 2.95 -0.73
CA LYS A 335 -6.24 2.08 -0.33
C LYS A 335 -6.64 0.61 -0.29
N HIS A 336 -5.77 -0.31 -0.64
CA HIS A 336 -6.02 -1.75 -0.76
C HIS A 336 -6.82 -2.16 -2.00
N SER A 337 -6.96 -1.29 -2.99
CA SER A 337 -7.60 -1.62 -4.27
C SER A 337 -6.67 -1.34 -5.45
N MET A 338 -7.06 -1.74 -6.67
CA MET A 338 -6.33 -1.41 -7.89
C MET A 338 -6.97 -0.26 -8.66
N TYR A 339 -8.01 0.39 -8.12
CA TYR A 339 -8.66 1.54 -8.74
C TYR A 339 -7.88 2.83 -8.51
N GLU A 340 -8.17 3.86 -9.31
CA GLU A 340 -7.46 5.13 -9.28
C GLU A 340 -7.42 5.76 -7.87
N GLY A 341 -8.50 5.68 -7.09
CA GLY A 341 -8.52 6.21 -5.73
C GLY A 341 -7.54 5.57 -4.75
N ALA A 342 -6.91 4.44 -5.13
CA ALA A 342 -5.85 3.83 -4.32
C ALA A 342 -4.45 4.23 -4.77
N ILE A 343 -4.26 4.48 -6.08
CA ILE A 343 -2.94 4.55 -6.71
C ILE A 343 -2.60 5.90 -7.30
N HIS A 344 -3.59 6.71 -7.62
CA HIS A 344 -3.43 8.04 -8.17
C HIS A 344 -3.47 9.06 -7.03
N VAL A 345 -2.34 9.69 -6.77
CA VAL A 345 -2.12 10.53 -5.59
C VAL A 345 -1.66 11.93 -5.96
N PRO A 346 -1.91 12.93 -5.09
CA PRO A 346 -1.34 14.26 -5.29
C PRO A 346 0.18 14.23 -5.19
N GLY A 347 0.86 15.03 -6.02
CA GLY A 347 2.31 15.22 -5.96
C GLY A 347 2.73 16.58 -6.52
N PHE A 348 3.72 17.21 -5.88
CA PHE A 348 4.20 18.54 -6.22
C PHE A 348 5.73 18.59 -6.15
N LEU A 349 6.35 19.21 -7.15
CA LEU A 349 7.80 19.38 -7.22
C LEU A 349 8.14 20.85 -7.43
N THR A 350 8.99 21.41 -6.56
CA THR A 350 9.51 22.78 -6.72
C THR A 350 11.01 22.81 -6.72
N PHE A 351 11.59 23.62 -7.58
CA PHE A 351 13.00 24.01 -7.56
C PHE A 351 13.21 25.23 -8.45
N SER A 352 13.16 26.41 -7.89
CA SER A 352 13.22 27.67 -8.63
C SER A 352 14.54 27.83 -9.40
N GLN A 353 15.68 27.50 -8.81
CA GLN A 353 16.99 27.55 -9.48
C GLN A 353 17.19 26.45 -10.53
N GLY A 354 16.44 25.36 -10.47
CA GLY A 354 16.50 24.25 -11.42
C GLY A 354 15.65 24.44 -12.68
N GLY A 355 14.94 25.56 -12.79
CA GLY A 355 14.09 25.87 -13.94
C GLY A 355 12.72 25.16 -13.92
N VAL A 356 12.32 24.60 -12.77
CA VAL A 356 10.95 24.06 -12.58
C VAL A 356 9.98 25.25 -12.53
N ALA A 357 9.12 25.34 -13.54
CA ALA A 357 8.22 26.49 -13.69
C ALA A 357 7.11 26.48 -12.62
N ALA A 358 6.94 27.59 -11.93
CA ALA A 358 5.88 27.77 -10.94
C ALA A 358 4.49 27.81 -11.59
N GLY A 359 3.48 27.27 -10.90
CA GLY A 359 2.09 27.30 -11.32
C GLY A 359 1.79 26.46 -12.57
N THR A 360 2.61 25.46 -12.86
CA THR A 360 2.41 24.57 -14.01
C THR A 360 1.92 23.19 -13.59
N SER A 361 1.42 22.43 -14.55
CA SER A 361 1.03 21.03 -14.35
C SER A 361 1.77 20.10 -15.31
N TYR A 362 1.98 18.88 -14.88
CA TYR A 362 2.55 17.80 -15.67
C TYR A 362 1.50 16.70 -15.80
N GLU A 363 0.90 16.61 -17.00
CA GLU A 363 -0.20 15.70 -17.32
C GLU A 363 0.20 14.25 -17.60
N PRO A 364 1.40 13.98 -18.16
CA PRO A 364 1.80 12.61 -18.44
C PRO A 364 1.94 11.79 -17.14
N MET A 365 1.69 10.48 -17.26
CA MET A 365 1.89 9.57 -16.14
C MET A 365 3.34 9.61 -15.66
N ILE A 366 3.53 9.75 -14.35
CA ILE A 366 4.79 9.57 -13.63
C ILE A 366 4.53 8.57 -12.51
N ARG A 367 5.45 7.62 -12.31
CA ARG A 367 5.29 6.56 -11.30
C ARG A 367 6.15 6.86 -10.08
N GLY A 368 5.75 6.36 -8.92
CA GLY A 368 6.51 6.57 -7.69
C GLY A 368 8.00 6.19 -7.79
N MET A 369 8.34 5.15 -8.58
CA MET A 369 9.72 4.75 -8.85
C MET A 369 10.48 5.69 -9.79
N ASP A 370 9.77 6.48 -10.62
CA ASP A 370 10.37 7.44 -11.55
C ASP A 370 10.91 8.68 -10.82
N LEU A 371 10.41 8.93 -9.61
CA LEU A 371 10.83 10.07 -8.79
C LEU A 371 12.31 9.99 -8.42
N TYR A 372 12.87 8.79 -8.19
CA TYR A 372 14.28 8.64 -7.86
C TYR A 372 15.20 9.13 -9.00
N PRO A 373 15.18 8.58 -10.24
CA PRO A 373 16.03 9.07 -11.30
C PRO A 373 15.77 10.54 -11.65
N THR A 374 14.51 11.00 -11.58
CA THR A 374 14.14 12.40 -11.84
C THR A 374 14.77 13.36 -10.83
N LEU A 375 14.71 13.03 -9.53
CA LEU A 375 15.32 13.84 -8.47
C LEU A 375 16.84 13.83 -8.54
N ALA A 376 17.44 12.68 -8.83
CA ALA A 376 18.88 12.56 -9.01
C ALA A 376 19.36 13.43 -10.20
N SER A 377 18.65 13.38 -11.32
CA SER A 377 18.93 14.21 -12.49
C SER A 377 18.79 15.71 -12.18
N LEU A 378 17.71 16.11 -11.46
CA LEU A 378 17.47 17.49 -11.07
C LEU A 378 18.54 18.01 -10.10
N ALA A 379 19.07 17.14 -9.23
CA ALA A 379 20.17 17.47 -8.30
C ALA A 379 21.56 17.37 -8.94
N GLY A 380 21.68 16.96 -10.21
CA GLY A 380 22.97 16.73 -10.85
C GLY A 380 23.77 15.58 -10.20
N VAL A 381 23.07 14.61 -9.60
CA VAL A 381 23.67 13.43 -8.97
C VAL A 381 23.63 12.26 -9.95
N PRO A 382 24.77 11.73 -10.37
CA PRO A 382 24.78 10.63 -11.34
C PRO A 382 24.24 9.33 -10.73
N VAL A 383 23.35 8.67 -11.47
CA VAL A 383 22.89 7.31 -11.19
C VAL A 383 23.74 6.36 -12.05
N ALA A 384 24.42 5.42 -11.43
CA ALA A 384 25.28 4.49 -12.15
C ALA A 384 24.45 3.52 -13.03
N ASP A 385 24.84 3.31 -14.27
CA ASP A 385 24.16 2.42 -15.23
C ASP A 385 23.97 0.99 -14.71
N ALA A 386 24.93 0.51 -13.89
CA ALA A 386 24.86 -0.80 -13.25
C ALA A 386 23.67 -0.97 -12.28
N MET A 387 22.97 0.12 -11.91
CA MET A 387 21.84 0.05 -10.98
C MET A 387 20.56 -0.49 -11.63
N ALA A 388 20.46 -0.47 -12.95
CA ALA A 388 19.32 -1.00 -13.71
C ALA A 388 17.95 -0.63 -13.07
N LEU A 389 17.70 0.68 -12.93
CA LEU A 389 16.41 1.17 -12.42
C LEU A 389 15.27 0.77 -13.37
N ASP A 390 14.08 0.53 -12.83
CA ASP A 390 12.84 0.43 -13.61
C ASP A 390 12.19 1.82 -13.78
N GLY A 391 12.58 2.76 -12.93
CA GLY A 391 12.18 4.17 -12.99
C GLY A 391 12.87 4.90 -14.14
N VAL A 392 12.15 5.87 -14.71
CA VAL A 392 12.56 6.69 -15.84
C VAL A 392 12.71 8.15 -15.41
N ASP A 393 13.72 8.83 -15.92
CA ASP A 393 13.93 10.27 -15.68
C ASP A 393 12.94 11.11 -16.48
N HIS A 394 12.09 11.85 -15.79
CA HIS A 394 11.11 12.78 -16.36
C HIS A 394 11.61 14.23 -16.46
N LEU A 395 12.79 14.55 -15.90
CA LEU A 395 13.27 15.92 -15.84
C LEU A 395 13.30 16.61 -17.22
N PRO A 396 13.81 15.98 -18.30
CA PRO A 396 13.81 16.63 -19.62
C PRO A 396 12.40 17.02 -20.10
N ALA A 397 11.39 16.20 -19.80
CA ALA A 397 10.00 16.47 -20.16
C ALA A 397 9.36 17.52 -19.25
N ILE A 398 9.60 17.49 -17.94
CA ILE A 398 9.15 18.51 -16.96
C ILE A 398 9.68 19.90 -17.36
N LEU A 399 10.92 19.96 -17.84
CA LEU A 399 11.55 21.22 -18.31
C LEU A 399 11.16 21.59 -19.76
N GLY A 400 10.26 20.86 -20.42
CA GLY A 400 9.86 21.10 -21.80
C GLY A 400 10.95 20.86 -22.85
N LYS A 401 12.03 20.15 -22.48
CA LYS A 401 13.19 19.87 -23.36
C LYS A 401 13.05 18.57 -24.15
N ALA A 402 12.14 17.70 -23.78
CA ALA A 402 11.88 16.44 -24.44
C ALA A 402 10.38 16.09 -24.38
N LYS A 403 9.95 15.16 -25.23
CA LYS A 403 8.63 14.56 -25.11
C LYS A 403 8.59 13.70 -23.83
N PRO A 404 7.45 13.64 -23.15
CA PRO A 404 7.26 12.73 -22.03
C PRO A 404 7.47 11.28 -22.46
N PRO A 405 8.05 10.44 -21.60
CA PRO A 405 8.17 9.01 -21.88
C PRO A 405 6.76 8.36 -21.92
N GLU A 406 6.60 7.40 -22.83
CA GLU A 406 5.43 6.53 -22.84
C GLU A 406 5.65 5.42 -21.82
N LEU A 407 4.80 5.37 -20.81
CA LEU A 407 4.96 4.48 -19.67
C LEU A 407 3.77 3.54 -19.52
N GLU A 408 4.06 2.41 -18.93
CA GLU A 408 3.09 1.47 -18.40
C GLU A 408 3.32 1.34 -16.89
N TRP A 409 2.23 1.26 -16.14
CA TRP A 409 2.25 0.90 -14.74
C TRP A 409 1.64 -0.48 -14.56
N ASN A 410 2.30 -1.31 -13.80
CA ASN A 410 1.78 -2.58 -13.35
C ASN A 410 1.82 -2.62 -11.83
N GLY A 411 0.76 -3.16 -11.25
CA GLY A 411 0.66 -3.27 -9.80
C GLY A 411 -0.12 -4.50 -9.40
N ILE A 412 0.08 -4.86 -8.16
CA ILE A 412 -0.59 -5.99 -7.55
C ILE A 412 -0.94 -5.67 -6.11
N PHE A 413 -2.10 -6.13 -5.68
CA PHE A 413 -2.48 -6.16 -4.28
C PHE A 413 -3.35 -7.38 -4.01
N VAL A 414 -2.83 -8.29 -3.20
CA VAL A 414 -3.47 -9.54 -2.77
C VAL A 414 -4.00 -10.37 -3.95
N TYR A 415 -5.22 -10.13 -4.47
CA TYR A 415 -5.87 -10.93 -5.52
C TYR A 415 -6.21 -10.16 -6.77
N HIS A 416 -5.83 -8.90 -6.82
CA HIS A 416 -6.10 -8.04 -7.96
C HIS A 416 -4.79 -7.57 -8.55
N GLY A 417 -4.66 -7.71 -9.86
CA GLY A 417 -3.64 -7.04 -10.62
C GLY A 417 -4.19 -5.76 -11.22
N GLY A 418 -3.31 -4.85 -11.57
CA GLY A 418 -3.64 -3.64 -12.32
C GLY A 418 -2.60 -3.41 -13.39
N TYR A 419 -3.06 -3.05 -14.58
CA TYR A 419 -2.25 -2.48 -15.64
C TYR A 419 -2.81 -1.09 -15.97
N ARG A 420 -1.95 -0.15 -16.23
CA ARG A 420 -2.34 1.19 -16.63
C ARG A 420 -1.35 1.78 -17.65
N ASP A 421 -1.86 2.47 -18.66
CA ASP A 421 -1.14 3.40 -19.50
C ASP A 421 -1.80 4.79 -19.44
N ASN A 422 -1.49 5.68 -20.37
CA ASN A 422 -2.07 7.04 -20.40
C ASN A 422 -3.56 7.10 -20.78
N GLN A 423 -4.15 5.99 -21.20
CA GLN A 423 -5.56 5.94 -21.61
C GLN A 423 -6.32 4.83 -20.90
N TRP A 424 -5.75 3.64 -20.84
CA TRP A 424 -6.45 2.44 -20.43
C TRP A 424 -6.04 1.98 -19.04
N LYS A 425 -7.02 1.54 -18.28
CA LYS A 425 -6.84 0.87 -16.99
C LYS A 425 -7.49 -0.50 -17.05
N LEU A 426 -6.70 -1.53 -16.78
CA LEU A 426 -7.16 -2.90 -16.60
C LEU A 426 -7.09 -3.28 -15.12
N ILE A 427 -8.16 -3.84 -14.60
CA ILE A 427 -8.17 -4.54 -13.30
C ILE A 427 -8.21 -6.04 -13.57
N ALA A 428 -7.11 -6.72 -13.28
CA ALA A 428 -7.00 -8.16 -13.45
C ALA A 428 -7.50 -8.87 -12.19
N LYS A 429 -8.49 -9.74 -12.37
CA LYS A 429 -9.08 -10.58 -11.32
C LYS A 429 -8.94 -12.05 -11.70
N ALA A 430 -9.15 -12.94 -10.75
CA ALA A 430 -9.24 -14.36 -11.03
C ALA A 430 -10.41 -14.63 -11.99
N GLY A 431 -10.10 -15.13 -13.20
CA GLY A 431 -11.10 -15.49 -14.21
C GLY A 431 -11.84 -14.35 -14.91
N SER A 432 -11.51 -13.08 -14.61
CA SER A 432 -12.14 -11.93 -15.25
C SER A 432 -11.19 -10.72 -15.32
N SER A 433 -11.56 -9.73 -16.11
CA SER A 433 -10.89 -8.43 -16.12
C SER A 433 -11.94 -7.34 -16.30
N GLU A 434 -11.69 -6.19 -15.70
CA GLU A 434 -12.41 -4.94 -15.98
C GLU A 434 -11.51 -4.04 -16.81
N LEU A 435 -12.08 -3.21 -17.67
CA LEU A 435 -11.36 -2.25 -18.51
C LEU A 435 -12.02 -0.87 -18.45
N TYR A 436 -11.22 0.17 -18.26
CA TYR A 436 -11.68 1.57 -18.18
C TYR A 436 -10.89 2.46 -19.14
N ASP A 437 -11.59 3.38 -19.82
CA ASP A 437 -10.99 4.45 -20.64
C ASP A 437 -10.84 5.70 -19.77
N LEU A 438 -9.68 5.84 -19.10
CA LEU A 438 -9.43 6.93 -18.14
C LEU A 438 -9.50 8.33 -18.75
N LYS A 439 -9.34 8.48 -20.07
CA LYS A 439 -9.50 9.78 -20.74
C LYS A 439 -10.96 10.23 -20.78
N LYS A 440 -11.91 9.30 -20.72
CA LYS A 440 -13.34 9.57 -20.76
C LYS A 440 -14.01 9.35 -19.40
N ASP A 441 -13.45 8.45 -18.59
CA ASP A 441 -14.01 7.99 -17.34
C ASP A 441 -12.90 7.84 -16.30
N ALA A 442 -12.41 8.97 -15.79
CA ALA A 442 -11.40 9.00 -14.72
C ALA A 442 -11.92 8.40 -13.39
N SER A 443 -13.25 8.29 -13.25
CA SER A 443 -13.90 7.71 -12.06
C SER A 443 -14.11 6.20 -12.15
N GLU A 444 -13.69 5.56 -13.27
CA GLU A 444 -13.81 4.10 -13.47
C GLU A 444 -15.23 3.56 -13.22
N SER A 445 -16.24 4.32 -13.68
CA SER A 445 -17.66 4.01 -13.45
C SER A 445 -18.25 3.07 -14.51
N ASP A 446 -17.65 2.98 -15.69
CA ASP A 446 -18.14 2.28 -16.87
C ASP A 446 -17.13 1.20 -17.33
N ASP A 447 -17.35 -0.05 -16.90
CA ASP A 447 -16.55 -1.19 -17.38
C ASP A 447 -16.83 -1.46 -18.86
N VAL A 448 -15.84 -1.15 -19.68
CA VAL A 448 -15.89 -1.31 -21.14
C VAL A 448 -15.26 -2.64 -21.62
N SER A 449 -14.91 -3.55 -20.75
CA SER A 449 -14.20 -4.80 -21.08
C SER A 449 -14.93 -5.64 -22.14
N ALA A 450 -16.25 -5.72 -22.03
CA ALA A 450 -17.09 -6.44 -23.02
C ALA A 450 -17.21 -5.70 -24.37
N ARG A 451 -17.05 -4.37 -24.37
CA ARG A 451 -17.09 -3.55 -25.61
C ARG A 451 -15.75 -3.55 -26.36
N PHE A 452 -14.65 -3.76 -25.64
CA PHE A 452 -13.29 -3.78 -26.19
C PHE A 452 -12.52 -5.05 -25.79
N PRO A 453 -13.00 -6.25 -26.19
CA PRO A 453 -12.41 -7.52 -25.75
C PRO A 453 -10.95 -7.69 -26.19
N GLU A 454 -10.58 -7.20 -27.39
CA GLU A 454 -9.20 -7.28 -27.91
C GLU A 454 -8.22 -6.43 -27.07
N ILE A 455 -8.65 -5.23 -26.68
CA ILE A 455 -7.85 -4.37 -25.79
C ILE A 455 -7.72 -5.05 -24.43
N THR A 456 -8.80 -5.55 -23.87
CA THR A 456 -8.81 -6.25 -22.58
C THR A 456 -7.84 -7.42 -22.58
N GLN A 457 -7.88 -8.28 -23.60
CA GLN A 457 -6.97 -9.44 -23.74
C GLN A 457 -5.51 -8.99 -23.90
N ARG A 458 -5.25 -7.99 -24.75
CA ARG A 458 -3.90 -7.47 -24.95
C ARG A 458 -3.29 -6.91 -23.68
N LEU A 459 -4.03 -6.10 -22.91
CA LEU A 459 -3.54 -5.50 -21.68
C LEU A 459 -3.40 -6.55 -20.56
N ARG A 460 -4.31 -7.53 -20.53
CA ARG A 460 -4.17 -8.68 -19.63
C ARG A 460 -2.90 -9.48 -19.93
N ALA A 461 -2.61 -9.76 -21.19
CA ALA A 461 -1.39 -10.45 -21.58
C ALA A 461 -0.12 -9.66 -21.20
N LYS A 462 -0.13 -8.32 -21.34
CA LYS A 462 0.98 -7.47 -20.89
C LYS A 462 1.19 -7.56 -19.37
N HIS A 463 0.11 -7.50 -18.60
CA HIS A 463 0.17 -7.64 -17.14
C HIS A 463 0.69 -9.03 -16.73
N ASP A 464 0.19 -10.10 -17.35
CA ASP A 464 0.61 -11.45 -17.06
C ASP A 464 2.10 -11.68 -17.43
N ALA A 465 2.58 -11.13 -18.56
CA ALA A 465 3.99 -11.16 -18.94
C ALA A 465 4.89 -10.39 -17.97
N TRP A 466 4.41 -9.27 -17.44
CA TRP A 466 5.13 -8.52 -16.39
C TRP A 466 5.26 -9.36 -15.10
N LEU A 467 4.21 -10.06 -14.70
CA LEU A 467 4.25 -10.96 -13.54
C LEU A 467 5.28 -12.09 -13.75
N GLU A 468 5.26 -12.72 -14.92
CA GLU A 468 6.19 -13.79 -15.28
C GLU A 468 7.65 -13.28 -15.26
N LYS A 469 7.91 -12.12 -15.89
CA LYS A 469 9.24 -11.49 -15.91
C LYS A 469 9.82 -11.28 -14.51
N HIS A 470 8.98 -10.94 -13.54
CA HIS A 470 9.40 -10.67 -12.17
C HIS A 470 9.39 -11.91 -11.27
N GLY A 471 9.15 -13.10 -11.82
CA GLY A 471 9.10 -14.36 -11.07
C GLY A 471 8.05 -14.33 -9.96
N ALA A 472 7.04 -13.48 -10.12
CA ALA A 472 5.95 -13.37 -9.20
C ALA A 472 5.09 -14.62 -9.34
N ASN A 473 5.34 -15.61 -8.50
CA ASN A 473 4.40 -16.72 -8.26
C ASN A 473 3.16 -16.17 -7.54
N VAL A 474 2.46 -15.29 -8.24
CA VAL A 474 1.28 -14.63 -7.72
C VAL A 474 0.10 -15.50 -8.11
N ASN A 475 -0.27 -16.40 -7.23
CA ASN A 475 -1.39 -17.32 -7.38
C ASN A 475 -2.76 -16.65 -7.63
N TYR A 476 -2.81 -15.31 -7.60
CA TYR A 476 -4.05 -14.56 -7.85
C TYR A 476 -4.32 -14.29 -9.33
N THR A 477 -3.36 -14.42 -10.23
CA THR A 477 -3.60 -14.30 -11.69
C THR A 477 -4.02 -15.63 -12.31
N ARG A 478 -3.75 -16.74 -11.65
CA ARG A 478 -4.38 -18.00 -12.03
C ARG A 478 -5.81 -17.94 -11.49
N PRO A 479 -6.84 -18.20 -12.35
CA PRO A 479 -8.13 -18.53 -11.81
C PRO A 479 -7.83 -19.63 -10.78
N ALA A 480 -8.29 -19.45 -9.53
CA ALA A 480 -8.52 -20.64 -8.70
C ALA A 480 -9.25 -21.57 -9.66
N ALA A 481 -8.56 -22.60 -10.15
CA ALA A 481 -9.16 -23.51 -11.09
C ALA A 481 -10.53 -23.77 -10.49
N LYS A 482 -11.61 -23.54 -11.25
CA LYS A 482 -12.92 -23.97 -10.83
C LYS A 482 -12.78 -25.48 -10.74
N ILE A 483 -12.17 -25.93 -9.64
CA ILE A 483 -12.21 -27.32 -9.26
C ILE A 483 -13.67 -27.48 -8.96
N PRO A 484 -14.44 -28.15 -9.84
CA PRO A 484 -15.85 -28.32 -9.59
C PRO A 484 -15.95 -28.88 -8.18
N HIS A 485 -16.89 -28.42 -7.42
CA HIS A 485 -17.28 -29.13 -6.22
C HIS A 485 -17.92 -30.44 -6.74
N GLU A 486 -17.11 -31.46 -6.92
CA GLU A 486 -17.59 -32.77 -7.26
C GLU A 486 -18.22 -33.34 -5.99
N ALA A 487 -19.54 -33.52 -6.05
CA ALA A 487 -20.23 -34.29 -5.02
C ALA A 487 -19.53 -35.65 -4.94
N ARG A 488 -19.12 -36.05 -3.75
CA ARG A 488 -18.51 -37.36 -3.56
C ARG A 488 -19.49 -38.45 -3.97
N PRO A 489 -18.99 -39.55 -4.55
CA PRO A 489 -19.83 -40.68 -4.87
C PRO A 489 -20.59 -41.24 -3.67
N ASP A 490 -20.05 -41.11 -2.46
CA ASP A 490 -20.61 -41.58 -1.21
C ASP A 490 -21.31 -40.54 -0.38
N GLY A 491 -21.20 -39.24 -0.74
CA GLY A 491 -21.79 -38.10 -0.02
C GLY A 491 -21.32 -37.96 1.42
N GLN A 492 -20.13 -38.46 1.77
CA GLN A 492 -19.60 -38.40 3.14
C GLN A 492 -18.78 -37.11 3.37
N VAL A 493 -19.02 -36.49 4.52
CA VAL A 493 -18.28 -35.29 5.00
C VAL A 493 -17.77 -35.51 6.42
N LEU A 494 -16.69 -34.82 6.80
CA LEU A 494 -16.23 -34.79 8.18
C LEU A 494 -17.13 -33.84 8.99
N ASP A 495 -17.99 -34.39 9.86
CA ASP A 495 -18.83 -33.62 10.81
C ASP A 495 -18.09 -33.53 12.14
N VAL A 496 -17.71 -32.31 12.52
CA VAL A 496 -17.03 -32.03 13.78
C VAL A 496 -17.92 -31.19 14.67
N ARG A 497 -18.32 -31.77 15.80
CA ARG A 497 -19.09 -31.09 16.83
C ARG A 497 -18.29 -31.01 18.11
N TRP A 498 -18.12 -29.81 18.62
CA TRP A 498 -17.30 -29.54 19.78
C TRP A 498 -17.99 -28.56 20.74
N ALA A 499 -18.18 -28.98 22.00
CA ALA A 499 -18.61 -28.11 23.07
C ALA A 499 -17.41 -27.48 23.76
N ALA A 500 -17.15 -26.19 23.53
CA ALA A 500 -16.05 -25.51 24.16
C ALA A 500 -16.23 -25.40 25.69
N PRO A 501 -15.15 -25.71 26.47
CA PRO A 501 -15.24 -25.71 27.93
C PRO A 501 -15.45 -24.33 28.57
N VAL A 502 -15.96 -24.32 29.81
CA VAL A 502 -16.41 -23.12 30.54
C VAL A 502 -15.26 -22.19 31.01
N THR A 503 -14.03 -22.65 31.05
CA THR A 503 -12.91 -21.91 31.64
C THR A 503 -12.21 -20.97 30.64
N PRO A 504 -11.76 -19.78 31.07
CA PRO A 504 -11.31 -18.70 30.18
C PRO A 504 -9.93 -18.89 29.54
N ALA A 505 -9.28 -20.02 29.69
CA ALA A 505 -8.09 -20.36 28.91
C ALA A 505 -8.54 -20.68 27.48
N LYS A 506 -7.82 -20.18 26.47
CA LYS A 506 -8.04 -20.50 25.07
C LYS A 506 -8.20 -22.00 24.89
N ALA A 507 -9.42 -22.45 24.67
CA ALA A 507 -9.68 -23.84 24.38
C ALA A 507 -9.32 -24.10 22.91
N LYS A 508 -8.63 -25.19 22.64
CA LYS A 508 -8.18 -25.59 21.30
C LYS A 508 -8.45 -27.05 21.09
N LEU A 509 -9.16 -27.38 20.04
CA LEU A 509 -9.33 -28.73 19.52
C LEU A 509 -8.46 -28.86 18.26
N SER A 510 -7.66 -29.92 18.15
CA SER A 510 -6.81 -30.18 16.99
C SER A 510 -6.99 -31.62 16.55
N ILE A 511 -7.54 -31.82 15.36
CA ILE A 511 -7.88 -33.13 14.80
C ILE A 511 -6.97 -33.44 13.62
N PRO A 512 -6.17 -34.52 13.63
CA PRO A 512 -5.40 -34.96 12.46
C PRO A 512 -6.35 -35.35 11.32
N LEU A 513 -6.04 -34.93 10.07
CA LEU A 513 -6.87 -35.24 8.90
C LEU A 513 -6.56 -36.58 8.24
N GLY A 514 -5.88 -37.49 8.93
CA GLY A 514 -5.68 -38.87 8.47
C GLY A 514 -4.68 -39.07 7.32
N VAL A 515 -3.89 -38.05 7.00
CA VAL A 515 -2.83 -38.14 5.96
C VAL A 515 -1.93 -39.38 6.10
N PRO A 516 -1.49 -39.79 7.32
CA PRO A 516 -0.73 -41.02 7.49
C PRO A 516 -1.42 -42.29 6.97
N ALA A 517 -2.75 -42.34 7.02
CA ALA A 517 -3.52 -43.46 6.48
C ALA A 517 -3.49 -43.49 4.93
N LEU A 518 -3.52 -42.35 4.28
CA LEU A 518 -3.39 -42.21 2.81
C LEU A 518 -1.98 -42.60 2.32
N ILE A 519 -0.95 -42.26 3.11
CA ILE A 519 0.44 -42.68 2.84
C ILE A 519 0.54 -44.22 2.91
N LYS A 520 -0.01 -44.81 3.98
CA LYS A 520 -0.04 -46.26 4.16
C LYS A 520 -0.81 -46.98 3.04
N ALA A 521 -1.87 -46.35 2.53
CA ALA A 521 -2.63 -46.87 1.40
C ALA A 521 -1.97 -46.67 0.02
N LYS A 522 -0.76 -46.10 -0.04
CA LYS A 522 -0.04 -45.72 -1.27
C LYS A 522 -0.80 -44.74 -2.18
N GLN A 523 -1.72 -43.99 -1.63
CA GLN A 523 -2.42 -42.90 -2.33
C GLN A 523 -1.58 -41.62 -2.39
N LEU A 524 -0.60 -41.48 -1.48
CA LEU A 524 0.41 -40.42 -1.50
C LEU A 524 1.80 -41.05 -1.57
N THR A 525 2.62 -40.64 -2.51
CA THR A 525 4.03 -41.05 -2.63
C THR A 525 4.91 -40.16 -1.74
N ALA A 526 6.15 -40.60 -1.46
CA ALA A 526 7.10 -39.80 -0.68
C ALA A 526 7.37 -38.43 -1.30
N GLU A 527 7.35 -38.31 -2.62
CA GLU A 527 7.54 -37.06 -3.37
C GLU A 527 6.34 -36.12 -3.25
N ASN A 528 5.13 -36.63 -3.08
CA ASN A 528 3.89 -35.86 -2.99
C ASN A 528 3.55 -35.42 -1.55
N GLN A 529 4.36 -35.82 -0.55
CA GLN A 529 4.12 -35.51 0.86
C GLN A 529 4.64 -34.13 1.28
N VAL A 530 5.44 -33.51 0.45
CA VAL A 530 6.09 -32.23 0.74
C VAL A 530 5.48 -31.15 -0.16
N CYS A 531 4.90 -30.12 0.48
CA CYS A 531 4.45 -28.95 -0.25
C CYS A 531 5.66 -28.11 -0.65
N THR A 532 5.65 -27.64 -1.89
CA THR A 532 6.67 -26.76 -2.44
C THR A 532 6.14 -25.32 -2.55
N PRO A 533 7.02 -24.31 -2.65
CA PRO A 533 6.59 -22.94 -2.91
C PRO A 533 5.65 -22.87 -4.12
N GLY A 534 4.50 -22.21 -3.94
CA GLY A 534 3.46 -22.09 -4.96
C GLY A 534 2.32 -23.12 -4.87
N ASP A 535 2.45 -24.15 -4.03
CA ASP A 535 1.34 -25.06 -3.76
C ASP A 535 0.22 -24.36 -3.00
N CYS A 536 -1.03 -24.76 -3.26
CA CYS A 536 -2.20 -24.27 -2.53
C CYS A 536 -2.90 -25.44 -1.82
N LEU A 537 -3.28 -25.22 -0.55
CA LEU A 537 -4.22 -26.08 0.16
C LEU A 537 -5.64 -25.68 -0.22
N VAL A 538 -6.43 -26.61 -0.74
CA VAL A 538 -7.82 -26.40 -1.13
C VAL A 538 -8.71 -27.30 -0.27
N TYR A 539 -9.76 -26.73 0.31
CA TYR A 539 -10.78 -27.52 1.04
C TYR A 539 -12.13 -26.81 1.03
N ASP A 540 -13.18 -27.59 1.17
CA ASP A 540 -14.53 -27.10 1.35
C ASP A 540 -14.91 -27.17 2.83
N MET A 541 -15.53 -26.11 3.36
CA MET A 541 -15.98 -26.04 4.73
C MET A 541 -17.41 -25.45 4.78
N LYS A 542 -18.25 -26.03 5.60
CA LYS A 542 -19.56 -25.52 5.96
C LYS A 542 -19.64 -25.35 7.48
N ILE A 543 -20.01 -24.18 7.94
CA ILE A 543 -20.19 -23.89 9.35
C ILE A 543 -21.67 -23.91 9.66
N GLU A 544 -22.10 -24.89 10.44
CA GLU A 544 -23.49 -25.00 10.88
C GLU A 544 -23.76 -24.21 12.16
N SER A 545 -22.82 -24.23 13.11
CA SER A 545 -22.89 -23.40 14.31
C SER A 545 -21.51 -22.92 14.77
N MET A 546 -21.41 -21.65 15.10
CA MET A 546 -20.22 -21.03 15.67
C MET A 546 -20.59 -19.70 16.32
N GLN A 547 -20.00 -19.40 17.49
CA GLN A 547 -20.23 -18.14 18.21
C GLN A 547 -19.14 -17.12 17.91
N PRO A 548 -19.39 -15.81 18.05
CA PRO A 548 -18.35 -14.80 18.01
C PRO A 548 -17.22 -15.13 19.01
N GLY A 549 -15.96 -15.14 18.54
CA GLY A 549 -14.79 -15.53 19.33
C GLY A 549 -14.39 -16.99 19.20
N GLN A 550 -15.05 -17.76 18.35
CA GLN A 550 -14.63 -19.10 17.92
C GLN A 550 -14.08 -19.04 16.51
N THR A 551 -13.14 -19.92 16.18
CA THR A 551 -12.50 -20.01 14.85
C THR A 551 -12.22 -21.45 14.47
N ALA A 552 -12.31 -21.79 13.19
CA ALA A 552 -11.94 -23.10 12.66
C ALA A 552 -11.07 -22.92 11.40
N TYR A 553 -10.03 -23.72 11.27
CA TYR A 553 -9.12 -23.69 10.11
C TYR A 553 -8.33 -25.00 9.96
N ILE A 554 -7.79 -25.26 8.76
CA ILE A 554 -6.85 -26.36 8.54
C ILE A 554 -5.41 -25.87 8.63
N SER A 555 -4.57 -26.55 9.37
CA SER A 555 -3.15 -26.22 9.58
C SER A 555 -2.24 -27.45 9.36
N PRO A 556 -1.10 -27.30 8.68
CA PRO A 556 -0.13 -28.37 8.49
C PRO A 556 0.89 -28.53 9.64
N LEU A 557 0.96 -27.60 10.60
CA LEU A 557 1.97 -27.58 11.65
C LEU A 557 1.33 -27.76 13.03
N ARG A 558 1.26 -28.98 13.56
CA ARG A 558 0.84 -29.31 14.95
C ARG A 558 -0.10 -28.29 15.61
N GLY A 559 -0.96 -27.68 14.82
CA GLY A 559 -1.90 -26.64 15.24
C GLY A 559 -1.37 -25.21 15.25
N GLU A 560 -0.22 -24.94 14.66
CA GLU A 560 0.22 -23.57 14.35
C GLU A 560 -0.32 -23.14 12.97
N PRO A 561 -0.69 -21.86 12.78
CA PRO A 561 -1.14 -21.38 11.48
C PRO A 561 -0.05 -21.52 10.43
N ILE A 562 -0.42 -21.90 9.22
CA ILE A 562 0.48 -22.07 8.06
C ILE A 562 1.27 -20.81 7.73
N PHE A 563 0.81 -19.68 8.18
CA PHE A 563 1.37 -18.39 7.83
C PHE A 563 2.07 -17.76 9.03
N GLY A 564 3.41 -17.78 8.98
CA GLY A 564 4.30 -17.15 9.94
C GLY A 564 4.16 -15.64 9.94
N GLY A 565 3.22 -15.17 10.70
CA GLY A 565 3.10 -13.81 11.18
C GLY A 565 2.53 -13.89 12.58
N SER A 566 3.10 -13.16 13.52
CA SER A 566 2.71 -13.16 14.91
C SER A 566 1.18 -13.31 15.10
N LYS A 567 0.78 -14.49 15.55
CA LYS A 567 -0.59 -14.83 15.98
C LYS A 567 -1.70 -14.76 14.93
N GLY A 568 -1.75 -15.75 14.04
CA GLY A 568 -3.01 -16.25 13.55
C GLY A 568 -3.80 -15.36 12.60
N THR A 569 -3.17 -14.82 11.56
CA THR A 569 -3.89 -14.24 10.43
C THR A 569 -3.51 -14.98 9.16
N GLY A 570 -4.03 -16.17 8.97
CA GLY A 570 -4.10 -16.79 7.66
C GLY A 570 -5.05 -15.95 6.79
N ILE A 571 -4.61 -15.57 5.60
CA ILE A 571 -5.45 -14.92 4.61
C ILE A 571 -5.67 -15.96 3.52
N ASP A 572 -6.93 -16.29 3.19
CA ASP A 572 -7.20 -17.20 2.08
C ASP A 572 -6.82 -16.54 0.74
N ALA A 573 -6.81 -17.32 -0.35
CA ALA A 573 -6.51 -16.82 -1.68
C ALA A 573 -7.44 -15.68 -2.18
N ARG A 574 -8.45 -15.27 -1.43
CA ARG A 574 -9.38 -14.18 -1.68
C ARG A 574 -9.19 -12.98 -0.72
N GLY A 575 -8.15 -12.97 0.15
CA GLY A 575 -7.89 -11.93 1.15
C GLY A 575 -8.74 -12.02 2.40
N VAL A 576 -9.56 -13.03 2.51
CA VAL A 576 -10.41 -13.24 3.68
C VAL A 576 -9.54 -13.86 4.78
N LYS A 577 -9.52 -13.25 5.97
CA LYS A 577 -8.87 -13.86 7.14
C LYS A 577 -9.55 -15.19 7.43
N VAL A 578 -8.82 -16.29 7.28
CA VAL A 578 -9.30 -17.66 7.48
C VAL A 578 -9.84 -17.88 8.91
N PHE A 579 -9.51 -16.98 9.82
CA PHE A 579 -9.87 -17.04 11.25
C PHE A 579 -11.17 -16.34 11.63
N SER A 580 -11.86 -15.66 10.72
CA SER A 580 -13.04 -14.89 11.08
C SER A 580 -14.33 -15.39 10.42
N THR A 581 -14.43 -16.69 10.21
CA THR A 581 -15.69 -17.28 9.70
C THR A 581 -16.88 -17.06 10.64
N ALA A 582 -16.64 -16.70 11.90
CA ALA A 582 -17.69 -16.36 12.85
C ALA A 582 -18.30 -14.95 12.70
N THR A 583 -17.73 -14.10 11.86
CA THR A 583 -18.09 -12.67 11.78
C THR A 583 -18.92 -12.26 10.56
N LEU A 584 -19.26 -13.20 9.67
CA LEU A 584 -20.10 -12.88 8.52
C LEU A 584 -21.57 -13.27 8.80
N PRO A 585 -22.42 -12.32 9.23
CA PRO A 585 -23.85 -12.57 9.32
C PRO A 585 -24.39 -12.89 7.92
N GLY A 586 -25.03 -14.02 7.74
CA GLY A 586 -25.64 -14.45 6.49
C GLY A 586 -24.94 -15.59 5.75
N GLU A 587 -23.74 -16.01 6.19
CA GLU A 587 -22.97 -17.07 5.48
C GLU A 587 -22.97 -18.43 6.20
N ARG A 588 -23.90 -18.64 7.15
CA ARG A 588 -24.08 -19.92 7.85
C ARG A 588 -24.85 -20.89 6.97
N ASN A 589 -24.53 -22.18 7.10
CA ASN A 589 -25.16 -23.28 6.36
C ASN A 589 -24.87 -23.36 4.86
N GLU A 590 -23.89 -22.60 4.34
CA GLU A 590 -23.44 -22.71 2.96
C GLU A 590 -22.05 -23.35 2.87
N TRP A 591 -21.84 -24.18 1.87
CA TRP A 591 -20.53 -24.71 1.55
C TRP A 591 -19.64 -23.64 0.90
N LYS A 592 -18.44 -23.47 1.43
CA LYS A 592 -17.45 -22.55 0.88
C LYS A 592 -16.15 -23.25 0.61
N ARG A 593 -15.58 -22.95 -0.55
CA ARG A 593 -14.24 -23.41 -0.93
C ARG A 593 -13.20 -22.44 -0.45
N TYR A 594 -12.22 -22.95 0.28
CA TYR A 594 -11.05 -22.21 0.74
C TYR A 594 -9.83 -22.64 -0.05
N VAL A 595 -9.04 -21.68 -0.52
CA VAL A 595 -7.81 -21.89 -1.24
C VAL A 595 -6.71 -21.12 -0.55
N LEU A 596 -5.78 -21.81 0.08
CA LEU A 596 -4.69 -21.23 0.85
C LEU A 596 -3.38 -21.44 0.13
N GLY A 597 -2.71 -20.34 -0.30
CA GLY A 597 -1.34 -20.41 -0.80
C GLY A 597 -0.38 -20.83 0.32
N LEU A 598 0.42 -21.85 0.10
CA LEU A 598 1.36 -22.36 1.09
C LEU A 598 2.67 -21.54 1.17
N GLY A 599 2.77 -20.46 0.40
CA GLY A 599 3.83 -19.45 0.48
C GLY A 599 5.24 -19.99 0.18
N ASN A 600 6.25 -19.17 0.50
CA ASN A 600 7.67 -19.54 0.40
C ASN A 600 8.21 -20.20 1.67
N SER A 601 7.37 -20.67 2.57
CA SER A 601 7.83 -21.35 3.77
C SER A 601 8.48 -22.70 3.39
N ALA A 602 9.49 -23.08 4.18
CA ALA A 602 10.19 -24.35 4.02
C ALA A 602 9.22 -25.52 3.87
N ALA A 603 9.60 -26.50 3.07
CA ALA A 603 8.83 -27.69 2.75
C ALA A 603 7.98 -28.18 3.93
N THR A 604 6.67 -28.13 3.76
CA THR A 604 5.70 -28.52 4.79
C THR A 604 5.29 -29.97 4.56
N ASN A 605 5.46 -30.80 5.58
CA ASN A 605 5.06 -32.19 5.50
C ASN A 605 3.54 -32.33 5.70
N LEU A 606 2.84 -32.89 4.75
CA LEU A 606 1.39 -33.12 4.79
C LEU A 606 0.93 -34.09 5.89
N SER A 607 1.87 -34.89 6.45
CA SER A 607 1.55 -35.80 7.57
C SER A 607 1.00 -35.11 8.80
N ASP A 608 1.29 -33.82 8.97
CA ASP A 608 0.87 -33.02 10.13
C ASP A 608 -0.37 -32.15 9.88
N LEU A 609 -1.07 -32.36 8.77
CA LEU A 609 -2.27 -31.60 8.43
C LEU A 609 -3.39 -31.84 9.46
N ARG A 610 -3.89 -30.78 10.07
CA ARG A 610 -4.90 -30.83 11.16
C ARG A 610 -6.00 -29.81 10.96
N LEU A 611 -7.26 -30.19 11.28
CA LEU A 611 -8.31 -29.23 11.56
C LEU A 611 -8.09 -28.67 12.97
N VAL A 612 -8.07 -27.36 13.07
CA VAL A 612 -7.93 -26.67 14.36
C VAL A 612 -9.18 -25.82 14.64
N ILE A 613 -9.77 -25.99 15.79
CA ILE A 613 -10.87 -25.15 16.29
C ILE A 613 -10.38 -24.47 17.56
N GLU A 614 -10.46 -23.16 17.59
CA GLU A 614 -10.10 -22.36 18.77
C GLU A 614 -11.34 -21.61 19.27
N SER A 615 -11.54 -21.57 20.58
CA SER A 615 -12.63 -20.84 21.20
C SER A 615 -12.15 -20.00 22.38
N LYS A 616 -12.66 -18.76 22.45
CA LYS A 616 -12.47 -17.85 23.59
C LYS A 616 -13.77 -17.72 24.41
N VAL A 617 -14.82 -18.37 23.97
CA VAL A 617 -16.15 -18.30 24.58
C VAL A 617 -16.73 -19.70 24.71
N LYS A 618 -17.64 -19.89 25.67
CA LYS A 618 -18.40 -21.13 25.81
C LYS A 618 -19.45 -21.22 24.70
N GLY A 619 -19.59 -22.38 24.09
CA GLY A 619 -20.63 -22.65 23.10
C GLY A 619 -20.24 -23.77 22.14
N ASP A 620 -21.25 -24.31 21.48
CA ASP A 620 -21.07 -25.41 20.55
C ASP A 620 -20.55 -24.91 19.20
N VAL A 621 -19.62 -25.67 18.63
CA VAL A 621 -19.11 -25.49 17.26
C VAL A 621 -19.48 -26.70 16.44
N CYS A 622 -20.09 -26.48 15.28
CA CYS A 622 -20.32 -27.53 14.29
C CYS A 622 -19.76 -27.11 12.95
N VAL A 623 -18.81 -27.89 12.43
CA VAL A 623 -18.10 -27.63 11.17
C VAL A 623 -18.10 -28.90 10.34
N LEU A 624 -18.53 -28.80 9.08
CA LEU A 624 -18.43 -29.86 8.09
C LEU A 624 -17.26 -29.54 7.15
N ILE A 625 -16.46 -30.53 6.82
CA ILE A 625 -15.31 -30.39 5.93
C ILE A 625 -15.35 -31.43 4.83
N ASP A 626 -15.00 -31.01 3.63
CA ASP A 626 -14.92 -31.84 2.44
C ASP A 626 -13.73 -31.47 1.54
N ASN A 627 -13.37 -32.34 0.60
CA ASN A 627 -12.45 -32.09 -0.51
C ASN A 627 -11.11 -31.43 -0.13
N VAL A 628 -10.41 -31.94 0.88
CA VAL A 628 -9.08 -31.42 1.22
C VAL A 628 -8.06 -31.89 0.19
N GLN A 629 -7.45 -30.98 -0.53
CA GLN A 629 -6.57 -31.23 -1.67
C GLN A 629 -5.37 -30.27 -1.67
N ILE A 630 -4.28 -30.65 -2.33
CA ILE A 630 -3.20 -29.75 -2.70
C ILE A 630 -3.28 -29.48 -4.20
N LEU A 631 -3.34 -28.22 -4.58
CA LEU A 631 -3.25 -27.77 -5.96
C LEU A 631 -1.80 -27.35 -6.24
N LYS A 632 -1.16 -28.00 -7.19
CA LYS A 632 0.18 -27.67 -7.66
C LYS A 632 0.17 -26.48 -8.63
N PRO A 633 1.29 -25.77 -8.78
CA PRO A 633 1.40 -24.65 -9.73
C PRO A 633 1.11 -25.04 -11.20
N ASP A 634 1.35 -26.28 -11.59
CA ASP A 634 1.08 -26.81 -12.93
C ASP A 634 -0.39 -27.22 -13.15
N GLY A 635 -1.24 -27.09 -12.12
CA GLY A 635 -2.65 -27.47 -12.14
C GLY A 635 -2.92 -28.91 -11.68
N GLN A 636 -1.89 -29.70 -11.33
CA GLN A 636 -2.10 -31.02 -10.74
C GLN A 636 -2.81 -30.90 -9.39
N VAL A 637 -3.81 -31.75 -9.17
CA VAL A 637 -4.56 -31.82 -7.90
C VAL A 637 -4.16 -33.11 -7.17
N ILE A 638 -3.67 -32.97 -5.94
CA ILE A 638 -3.32 -34.10 -5.08
C ILE A 638 -4.37 -34.18 -3.96
N PRO A 639 -5.21 -35.21 -3.93
CA PRO A 639 -6.17 -35.39 -2.85
C PRO A 639 -5.43 -35.70 -1.54
N VAL A 640 -5.69 -34.92 -0.50
CA VAL A 640 -5.12 -35.12 0.83
C VAL A 640 -6.05 -35.92 1.70
N TRP A 641 -7.34 -35.72 1.52
CA TRP A 641 -8.38 -36.45 2.23
C TRP A 641 -9.64 -36.58 1.39
N ASN A 642 -10.11 -37.80 1.23
CA ASN A 642 -11.21 -38.17 0.34
C ASN A 642 -12.27 -39.06 1.03
N GLY A 643 -12.49 -38.94 2.34
CA GLY A 643 -13.59 -39.61 3.03
C GLY A 643 -13.28 -40.97 3.65
N GLY A 644 -12.03 -41.26 3.99
CA GLY A 644 -11.72 -42.41 4.86
C GLY A 644 -12.35 -42.26 6.26
N LYS A 645 -12.34 -43.35 7.06
CA LYS A 645 -12.82 -43.30 8.46
C LYS A 645 -12.17 -42.11 9.18
N ALA A 646 -12.99 -41.34 9.91
CA ALA A 646 -12.49 -40.25 10.76
C ALA A 646 -11.36 -40.79 11.65
N PRO A 647 -10.22 -40.10 11.76
CA PRO A 647 -9.16 -40.50 12.67
C PRO A 647 -9.70 -40.50 14.10
N PRO A 648 -9.26 -41.41 14.98
CA PRO A 648 -9.64 -41.40 16.38
C PRO A 648 -9.22 -40.05 16.98
N GLY A 649 -10.17 -39.36 17.59
CA GLY A 649 -9.89 -38.15 18.38
C GLY A 649 -8.87 -38.49 19.47
N GLU A 650 -8.03 -37.51 19.87
CA GLU A 650 -7.18 -37.68 21.03
C GLU A 650 -8.10 -37.96 22.24
N ALA A 651 -8.15 -39.20 22.64
CA ALA A 651 -8.95 -39.64 23.78
C ALA A 651 -8.43 -38.95 25.04
N GLY A 652 -9.18 -38.02 25.56
CA GLY A 652 -8.88 -37.44 26.88
C GLY A 652 -9.42 -36.06 27.16
N LEU A 653 -9.87 -35.29 26.20
CA LEU A 653 -10.19 -33.89 26.47
C LEU A 653 -11.61 -33.43 26.14
N VAL A 654 -12.48 -34.21 25.47
CA VAL A 654 -13.81 -33.68 25.08
C VAL A 654 -14.82 -34.78 24.78
N SER A 655 -16.05 -34.58 25.14
CA SER A 655 -17.25 -35.21 24.53
C SER A 655 -17.43 -34.63 23.10
N SER A 656 -16.51 -34.89 22.18
CA SER A 656 -16.63 -34.50 20.79
C SER A 656 -17.08 -35.68 19.97
N VAL A 657 -18.14 -35.48 19.20
CA VAL A 657 -18.58 -36.47 18.21
C VAL A 657 -17.87 -36.09 16.90
N VAL A 658 -16.99 -36.97 16.44
CA VAL A 658 -16.38 -36.88 15.10
C VAL A 658 -17.01 -38.01 14.29
N GLU A 659 -17.91 -37.67 13.40
CA GLU A 659 -18.64 -38.65 12.57
C GLU A 659 -18.49 -38.32 11.08
N LEU A 660 -18.52 -39.39 10.26
CA LEU A 660 -18.77 -39.25 8.84
C LEU A 660 -20.26 -39.36 8.60
N LYS A 661 -20.89 -38.32 8.10
CA LYS A 661 -22.31 -38.31 7.74
C LYS A 661 -22.49 -38.16 6.24
N ARG A 662 -23.58 -38.67 5.72
CA ARG A 662 -24.05 -38.35 4.37
C ARG A 662 -24.49 -36.90 4.33
N ASP A 663 -24.01 -36.14 3.34
CA ASP A 663 -24.52 -34.81 3.08
C ASP A 663 -25.99 -34.89 2.66
N SER A 664 -26.84 -34.15 3.30
CA SER A 664 -28.29 -34.07 2.99
C SER A 664 -28.56 -33.05 1.87
N ARG A 665 -27.74 -33.03 0.83
CA ARG A 665 -27.93 -32.14 -0.32
C ARG A 665 -29.14 -32.51 -1.16
#